data_ec6d69b9b0253d01e170683b61f69df2
#
_entry.id   ec6d69b9b0253d01e170683b61f69df2
#
_cell.length_a   1.000
_cell.length_b   1.000
_cell.length_c   1.000
_cell.angle_alpha   90.00
_cell.angle_beta   90.00
_cell.angle_gamma   90.00
#
_symmetry.space_group_name_H-M   'P 1'
#
loop_
_entity.id
_entity.type
_entity.pdbx_description
1 polymer ?
#
loop_
_entity_poly.entity_id
_entity_poly.type
_entity_poly.pdbx_seq_one_letter_code
_entity_poly.pdbx_strand_id
1 'polypeptide(L)'
;MKWNNGDVVHGFNIMKVDHVEEVNSDVYMMEHIKSGAKLMYLDSADDNKVFYICFRTTPDNSKGTPHIMEHSTLCGSRKFPLKEPFVELAKGSLNTFLNAMTWPDKTMYPVASRNSTDFHNLMDVYLDAVFYPDCLQNPQILMQEGWHYELDKKDGELTYNGVVYNEMKGALSSPDALLNDAAMEKLFPDTTYSVESGGDPDVIPTLSFREFTDFHRRFYHPSNSYIYLYGDMDIENTLKYIDEEYLSAFDRRCVYSEVGTQKAFAKRVITEKNYNIADGENIANKAIHALYAAMTDCMTTKESLAIRILNYVLIDMDGAPLKKALLDAGVGSDVSGAYEDSYKQPVWSIVVTGSEPERQGEFSQIVDHTLRKLALTGLDKKMLTAALNRTEFILRENDYQGRPKGLFYGIRAMDMWLYDRDPIEALRYYDDINGLRKAIETDYFEGLLLKYLIKNPHQVLITMKAKKGIDEKKRIEVAEQLDAYKKSLSENQITDIIEKTRVLKERQASVDSEEALTAIPLLRREDLNREIENDEIENGGIEGIRHFHYDINSNGIVYLNLYFNLEGLSKKDIFYANILTRLILSMNTVNYEYSELVRQSNAYTGGINFQVGSISNIDSDQKCTPYLIVKGKALVSNADKMVRLLKEVILHTDYTDKIRLREILMEEKANWDMTAFARGHTLCISRLLSYFSEAGRYSETTGLSYYYFLSDVVARFDAISDEMISCLQRLAKQIFTRHNLFIHTIGSEEEKTAVNKFLPEMVSEMPEELGPANRETTCPNVVINEAFQTAGKVQYVAKGGNFKRHGFAYTGALRVMETILRYEYLWKKVRVLGGAYGAFTQFMRNGNAVLCSYRDPNLAETLKVYEELPDYLSALVLSEREMTKYVIGTMAAEEIQLTPFMKGERALAYYLTGNTRESRMKIRDEIVNCTIDNIRSLAPLVRSVMDDPYICVMGNEEKIRQNKALFTSILSMPK
;
A
#
# COMPACT_ATOMS: atom_id res chain seq x y z
N MET A 1 10.30 -30.16 14.84
CA MET A 1 11.43 -30.17 13.89
C MET A 1 11.46 -31.51 13.17
N LYS A 2 11.47 -31.47 11.80
CA LYS A 2 11.37 -32.66 10.94
C LYS A 2 12.73 -33.31 10.65
N TRP A 3 13.79 -32.51 10.53
CA TRP A 3 15.15 -32.92 10.21
C TRP A 3 16.16 -32.38 11.21
N ASN A 4 17.40 -32.94 11.17
CA ASN A 4 18.52 -32.53 12.01
C ASN A 4 19.65 -31.94 11.14
N ASN A 5 20.56 -31.20 11.78
CA ASN A 5 21.78 -30.72 11.14
C ASN A 5 22.58 -31.88 10.54
N GLY A 6 22.98 -31.76 9.26
CA GLY A 6 23.72 -32.77 8.52
C GLY A 6 22.85 -33.78 7.75
N ASP A 7 21.52 -33.79 7.95
CA ASP A 7 20.63 -34.61 7.11
C ASP A 7 20.68 -34.12 5.65
N VAL A 8 20.48 -35.05 4.71
CA VAL A 8 20.40 -34.72 3.28
C VAL A 8 19.05 -35.14 2.75
N VAL A 9 18.34 -34.20 2.15
CA VAL A 9 16.99 -34.37 1.61
C VAL A 9 16.98 -33.84 0.17
N HIS A 10 16.70 -34.71 -0.81
CA HIS A 10 16.60 -34.34 -2.24
C HIS A 10 17.72 -33.38 -2.71
N GLY A 11 19.00 -33.78 -2.49
CA GLY A 11 20.15 -32.96 -2.87
C GLY A 11 20.46 -31.75 -1.97
N PHE A 12 19.64 -31.45 -0.98
CA PHE A 12 19.88 -30.36 -0.02
C PHE A 12 20.49 -30.91 1.29
N ASN A 13 21.60 -30.34 1.72
CA ASN A 13 22.20 -30.55 3.02
C ASN A 13 21.60 -29.58 4.04
N ILE A 14 21.08 -30.10 5.16
CA ILE A 14 20.53 -29.29 6.26
C ILE A 14 21.69 -28.71 7.06
N MET A 15 21.94 -27.42 6.92
CA MET A 15 23.07 -26.73 7.54
C MET A 15 22.78 -26.32 8.99
N LYS A 16 21.55 -25.88 9.25
CA LYS A 16 21.10 -25.40 10.56
C LYS A 16 19.61 -25.63 10.72
N VAL A 17 19.20 -26.07 11.92
CA VAL A 17 17.80 -26.13 12.33
C VAL A 17 17.64 -25.33 13.62
N ASP A 18 16.61 -24.49 13.69
CA ASP A 18 16.35 -23.61 14.84
C ASP A 18 14.83 -23.36 14.99
N HIS A 19 14.40 -22.92 16.17
CA HIS A 19 13.03 -22.47 16.38
C HIS A 19 13.04 -20.97 16.69
N VAL A 20 12.14 -20.21 16.05
CA VAL A 20 12.00 -18.76 16.26
C VAL A 20 10.62 -18.46 16.81
N GLU A 21 10.58 -18.14 18.10
CA GLU A 21 9.35 -17.89 18.85
C GLU A 21 8.57 -16.68 18.27
N GLU A 22 9.28 -15.61 17.89
CA GLU A 22 8.69 -14.35 17.38
C GLU A 22 7.84 -14.54 16.11
N VAL A 23 8.16 -15.54 15.31
CA VAL A 23 7.42 -15.90 14.09
C VAL A 23 6.73 -17.27 14.20
N ASN A 24 6.82 -17.91 15.38
CA ASN A 24 6.24 -19.23 15.69
C ASN A 24 6.51 -20.26 14.59
N SER A 25 7.78 -20.43 14.21
CA SER A 25 8.18 -21.29 13.09
C SER A 25 9.46 -22.05 13.39
N ASP A 26 9.53 -23.30 12.94
CA ASP A 26 10.78 -24.03 12.83
C ASP A 26 11.50 -23.57 11.54
N VAL A 27 12.78 -23.24 11.65
CA VAL A 27 13.58 -22.71 10.55
C VAL A 27 14.63 -23.70 10.12
N TYR A 28 14.69 -23.99 8.85
CA TYR A 28 15.67 -24.87 8.23
C TYR A 28 16.52 -24.09 7.24
N MET A 29 17.84 -23.99 7.51
CA MET A 29 18.82 -23.46 6.57
C MET A 29 19.43 -24.60 5.78
N MET A 30 19.40 -24.53 4.47
CA MET A 30 19.83 -25.62 3.58
C MET A 30 20.75 -25.10 2.47
N GLU A 31 21.59 -25.99 1.96
CA GLU A 31 22.40 -25.72 0.77
C GLU A 31 22.32 -26.90 -0.20
N HIS A 32 22.00 -26.63 -1.45
CA HIS A 32 21.97 -27.65 -2.49
C HIS A 32 23.40 -28.08 -2.86
N ILE A 33 23.70 -29.36 -2.67
CA ILE A 33 25.08 -29.90 -2.73
C ILE A 33 25.71 -29.66 -4.09
N LYS A 34 24.99 -29.95 -5.18
CA LYS A 34 25.52 -29.88 -6.54
C LYS A 34 25.67 -28.44 -7.03
N SER A 35 24.62 -27.63 -6.90
CA SER A 35 24.57 -26.28 -7.48
C SER A 35 25.06 -25.18 -6.55
N GLY A 36 25.08 -25.43 -5.22
CA GLY A 36 25.41 -24.44 -4.21
C GLY A 36 24.30 -23.42 -3.95
N ALA A 37 23.05 -23.66 -4.38
CA ALA A 37 21.91 -22.81 -4.07
C ALA A 37 21.63 -22.82 -2.55
N LYS A 38 21.41 -21.65 -1.96
CA LYS A 38 21.04 -21.51 -0.56
C LYS A 38 19.51 -21.51 -0.44
N LEU A 39 18.98 -22.22 0.55
CA LEU A 39 17.54 -22.27 0.82
C LEU A 39 17.24 -22.08 2.30
N MET A 40 16.25 -21.25 2.60
CA MET A 40 15.67 -21.07 3.94
C MET A 40 14.20 -21.47 3.90
N TYR A 41 13.81 -22.39 4.78
CA TYR A 41 12.41 -22.78 4.95
C TYR A 41 11.94 -22.44 6.37
N LEU A 42 10.86 -21.67 6.46
CA LEU A 42 10.12 -21.44 7.70
C LEU A 42 8.87 -22.32 7.71
N ASP A 43 8.90 -23.37 8.50
CA ASP A 43 7.78 -24.27 8.73
C ASP A 43 6.78 -23.60 9.66
N SER A 44 5.65 -23.24 9.15
CA SER A 44 4.59 -22.50 9.84
C SER A 44 3.23 -23.09 9.52
N ALA A 45 2.30 -23.07 10.46
CA ALA A 45 0.91 -23.49 10.25
C ALA A 45 0.08 -22.50 9.39
N ASP A 46 0.70 -21.50 8.80
CA ASP A 46 0.06 -20.55 7.90
C ASP A 46 -0.20 -21.19 6.53
N ASP A 47 -1.44 -21.21 6.09
CA ASP A 47 -1.86 -21.76 4.81
C ASP A 47 -1.44 -20.87 3.62
N ASN A 48 -1.05 -19.62 3.86
CA ASN A 48 -0.57 -18.71 2.82
C ASN A 48 0.93 -18.93 2.55
N LYS A 49 1.18 -19.86 1.65
CA LYS A 49 2.52 -20.29 1.27
C LYS A 49 3.22 -19.19 0.50
N VAL A 50 4.50 -18.98 0.80
CA VAL A 50 5.35 -18.01 0.10
C VAL A 50 6.57 -18.71 -0.48
N PHE A 51 6.86 -18.41 -1.71
CA PHE A 51 8.13 -18.71 -2.37
C PHE A 51 8.74 -17.42 -2.88
N TYR A 52 10.02 -17.27 -2.76
CA TYR A 52 10.78 -16.40 -3.64
C TYR A 52 12.13 -17.01 -3.99
N ILE A 53 12.64 -16.61 -5.15
CA ILE A 53 14.05 -16.75 -5.49
C ILE A 53 14.65 -15.35 -5.64
N CYS A 54 15.78 -15.13 -4.98
CA CYS A 54 16.49 -13.85 -4.98
C CYS A 54 17.92 -14.07 -5.46
N PHE A 55 18.42 -13.16 -6.28
CA PHE A 55 19.82 -13.16 -6.72
C PHE A 55 20.48 -11.89 -6.19
N ARG A 56 21.75 -12.02 -5.75
CA ARG A 56 22.58 -10.85 -5.46
C ARG A 56 23.01 -10.26 -6.80
N THR A 57 22.48 -9.07 -7.13
CA THR A 57 22.69 -8.37 -8.40
C THR A 57 23.35 -7.02 -8.12
N THR A 58 24.65 -6.94 -8.35
CA THR A 58 25.46 -5.75 -8.05
C THR A 58 25.87 -5.05 -9.35
N PRO A 59 25.08 -4.04 -9.83
CA PRO A 59 25.44 -3.27 -11.01
C PRO A 59 26.68 -2.40 -10.76
N ASP A 60 27.43 -2.13 -11.84
CA ASP A 60 28.59 -1.26 -11.86
C ASP A 60 28.36 0.05 -12.65
N ASN A 61 27.13 0.24 -13.15
CA ASN A 61 26.72 1.42 -13.93
C ASN A 61 25.19 1.62 -13.83
N SER A 62 24.72 2.81 -14.22
CA SER A 62 23.32 3.20 -14.16
C SER A 62 22.51 2.89 -15.45
N LYS A 63 22.87 1.84 -16.19
CA LYS A 63 22.13 1.40 -17.40
C LYS A 63 20.81 0.70 -17.09
N GLY A 64 20.45 0.50 -15.79
CA GLY A 64 19.22 -0.16 -15.38
C GLY A 64 19.14 -1.64 -15.69
N THR A 65 20.31 -2.29 -15.91
CA THR A 65 20.37 -3.70 -16.32
C THR A 65 19.66 -4.63 -15.34
N PRO A 66 19.78 -4.48 -13.98
CA PRO A 66 19.03 -5.31 -13.03
C PRO A 66 17.52 -5.21 -13.21
N HIS A 67 16.98 -3.99 -13.34
CA HIS A 67 15.56 -3.70 -13.48
C HIS A 67 15.00 -4.16 -14.84
N ILE A 68 15.73 -3.88 -15.92
CA ILE A 68 15.35 -4.37 -17.25
C ILE A 68 15.38 -5.89 -17.30
N MET A 69 16.34 -6.54 -16.62
CA MET A 69 16.41 -8.00 -16.51
C MET A 69 15.24 -8.57 -15.70
N GLU A 70 14.86 -7.90 -14.61
CA GLU A 70 13.69 -8.27 -13.81
C GLU A 70 12.44 -8.37 -14.68
N HIS A 71 12.10 -7.30 -15.42
CA HIS A 71 10.95 -7.27 -16.34
C HIS A 71 11.09 -8.34 -17.43
N SER A 72 12.26 -8.43 -18.05
CA SER A 72 12.49 -9.25 -19.23
C SER A 72 12.43 -10.75 -18.97
N THR A 73 12.83 -11.21 -17.77
CA THR A 73 12.75 -12.64 -17.42
C THR A 73 11.30 -13.14 -17.34
N LEU A 74 10.35 -12.24 -17.06
CA LEU A 74 8.92 -12.56 -17.00
C LEU A 74 8.21 -12.47 -18.37
N CYS A 75 8.97 -12.26 -19.47
CA CYS A 75 8.46 -12.15 -20.83
C CYS A 75 8.68 -13.44 -21.66
N GLY A 76 8.41 -14.59 -21.06
CA GLY A 76 8.53 -15.91 -21.69
C GLY A 76 9.77 -16.69 -21.23
N SER A 77 9.61 -18.01 -21.24
CA SER A 77 10.65 -18.95 -20.82
C SER A 77 10.54 -20.29 -21.53
N ARG A 78 11.50 -21.17 -21.31
CA ARG A 78 11.60 -22.50 -21.93
C ARG A 78 10.30 -23.31 -21.88
N LYS A 79 9.66 -23.40 -20.69
CA LYS A 79 8.40 -24.15 -20.51
C LYS A 79 7.17 -23.27 -20.87
N PHE A 80 7.28 -21.96 -20.74
CA PHE A 80 6.15 -21.02 -20.83
C PHE A 80 6.42 -19.94 -21.89
N PRO A 81 6.35 -20.26 -23.20
CA PRO A 81 6.77 -19.38 -24.29
C PRO A 81 5.69 -18.34 -24.66
N LEU A 82 5.09 -17.68 -23.66
CA LEU A 82 4.17 -16.56 -23.84
C LEU A 82 4.91 -15.23 -23.83
N LYS A 83 4.26 -14.20 -24.40
CA LYS A 83 4.81 -12.84 -24.31
C LYS A 83 4.75 -12.27 -22.89
N GLU A 84 3.68 -12.58 -22.17
CA GLU A 84 3.40 -12.05 -20.83
C GLU A 84 2.82 -13.13 -19.89
N PRO A 85 3.59 -14.16 -19.50
CA PRO A 85 3.12 -15.20 -18.56
C PRO A 85 2.60 -14.61 -17.25
N PHE A 86 3.25 -13.54 -16.77
CA PHE A 86 2.86 -12.82 -15.55
C PHE A 86 1.40 -12.33 -15.61
N VAL A 87 0.98 -11.72 -16.72
CA VAL A 87 -0.38 -11.19 -16.89
C VAL A 87 -1.41 -12.32 -16.92
N GLU A 88 -1.07 -13.46 -17.57
CA GLU A 88 -1.96 -14.63 -17.60
C GLU A 88 -2.13 -15.27 -16.21
N LEU A 89 -1.06 -15.36 -15.43
CA LEU A 89 -1.12 -15.79 -14.03
C LEU A 89 -1.95 -14.84 -13.16
N ALA A 90 -1.75 -13.53 -13.30
CA ALA A 90 -2.52 -12.52 -12.54
C ALA A 90 -4.04 -12.63 -12.78
N LYS A 91 -4.46 -13.08 -13.99
CA LYS A 91 -5.87 -13.25 -14.34
C LYS A 91 -6.46 -14.59 -13.90
N GLY A 92 -5.65 -15.64 -13.77
CA GLY A 92 -6.13 -17.02 -13.68
C GLY A 92 -5.53 -17.85 -12.55
N SER A 93 -5.00 -17.24 -11.50
CA SER A 93 -4.43 -17.90 -10.33
C SER A 93 -5.12 -17.43 -9.05
N LEU A 94 -4.98 -18.22 -7.97
CA LEU A 94 -5.40 -17.86 -6.61
C LEU A 94 -4.29 -17.14 -5.83
N ASN A 95 -3.41 -16.46 -6.54
CA ASN A 95 -2.29 -15.78 -5.90
C ASN A 95 -2.77 -14.76 -4.85
N THR A 96 -2.12 -14.74 -3.72
CA THR A 96 -2.24 -13.69 -2.70
C THR A 96 -1.15 -12.65 -2.84
N PHE A 97 -0.09 -12.99 -3.59
CA PHE A 97 0.97 -12.08 -4.00
C PHE A 97 1.67 -12.59 -5.26
N LEU A 98 1.90 -11.69 -6.20
CA LEU A 98 2.58 -11.96 -7.46
C LEU A 98 3.31 -10.68 -7.87
N ASN A 99 4.65 -10.69 -7.87
CA ASN A 99 5.47 -9.53 -8.24
C ASN A 99 6.89 -9.94 -8.59
N ALA A 100 7.70 -8.98 -9.04
CA ALA A 100 9.15 -9.00 -9.03
C ALA A 100 9.65 -7.67 -8.45
N MET A 101 10.85 -7.62 -7.92
CA MET A 101 11.36 -6.46 -7.19
C MET A 101 12.87 -6.33 -7.38
N THR A 102 13.32 -5.15 -7.78
CA THR A 102 14.75 -4.80 -7.88
C THR A 102 15.14 -3.79 -6.81
N TRP A 103 16.21 -4.11 -6.08
CA TRP A 103 16.91 -3.23 -5.14
C TRP A 103 18.30 -2.89 -5.65
N PRO A 104 19.04 -2.00 -5.01
CA PRO A 104 20.38 -1.65 -5.44
C PRO A 104 21.40 -2.80 -5.52
N ASP A 105 21.13 -3.91 -4.80
CA ASP A 105 22.06 -5.02 -4.66
C ASP A 105 21.45 -6.42 -4.82
N LYS A 106 20.15 -6.50 -5.05
CA LYS A 106 19.41 -7.76 -5.22
C LYS A 106 18.21 -7.62 -6.14
N THR A 107 17.83 -8.73 -6.78
CA THR A 107 16.59 -8.85 -7.54
C THR A 107 15.85 -10.09 -7.06
N MET A 108 14.58 -9.93 -6.68
CA MET A 108 13.73 -10.95 -6.03
C MET A 108 12.46 -11.20 -6.83
N TYR A 109 12.07 -12.46 -6.91
CA TYR A 109 10.88 -12.93 -7.63
C TYR A 109 9.95 -13.66 -6.66
N PRO A 110 9.07 -12.93 -5.94
CA PRO A 110 8.18 -13.49 -4.94
C PRO A 110 6.81 -13.85 -5.48
N VAL A 111 6.29 -15.00 -5.02
CA VAL A 111 4.90 -15.43 -5.22
C VAL A 111 4.33 -15.98 -3.92
N ALA A 112 3.01 -15.87 -3.76
CA ALA A 112 2.30 -16.47 -2.65
C ALA A 112 0.91 -16.95 -3.06
N SER A 113 0.48 -18.08 -2.47
CA SER A 113 -0.87 -18.61 -2.64
C SER A 113 -1.29 -19.46 -1.45
N ARG A 114 -2.58 -19.42 -1.10
CA ARG A 114 -3.18 -20.32 -0.10
C ARG A 114 -3.45 -21.71 -0.67
N ASN A 115 -3.62 -21.83 -1.99
CA ASN A 115 -3.85 -23.08 -2.67
C ASN A 115 -2.54 -23.78 -3.02
N SER A 116 -2.36 -25.05 -2.64
CA SER A 116 -1.08 -25.77 -2.84
C SER A 116 -0.77 -26.05 -4.30
N THR A 117 -1.78 -26.33 -5.13
CA THR A 117 -1.59 -26.56 -6.57
C THR A 117 -1.20 -25.26 -7.27
N ASP A 118 -1.87 -24.15 -6.94
CA ASP A 118 -1.56 -22.83 -7.47
C ASP A 118 -0.16 -22.36 -7.05
N PHE A 119 0.18 -22.55 -5.78
CA PHE A 119 1.52 -22.26 -5.27
C PHE A 119 2.63 -22.98 -6.04
N HIS A 120 2.42 -24.26 -6.31
CA HIS A 120 3.35 -25.06 -7.11
C HIS A 120 3.45 -24.54 -8.57
N ASN A 121 2.33 -24.23 -9.19
CA ASN A 121 2.28 -23.66 -10.53
C ASN A 121 3.02 -22.31 -10.62
N LEU A 122 2.79 -21.43 -9.67
CA LEU A 122 3.47 -20.13 -9.58
C LEU A 122 4.98 -20.29 -9.39
N MET A 123 5.40 -21.18 -8.51
CA MET A 123 6.82 -21.50 -8.27
C MET A 123 7.48 -22.04 -9.53
N ASP A 124 6.85 -22.97 -10.25
CA ASP A 124 7.37 -23.55 -11.49
C ASP A 124 7.59 -22.47 -12.56
N VAL A 125 6.58 -21.62 -12.80
CA VAL A 125 6.69 -20.53 -13.79
C VAL A 125 7.84 -19.58 -13.44
N TYR A 126 8.01 -19.24 -12.17
CA TYR A 126 9.04 -18.29 -11.74
C TYR A 126 10.43 -18.89 -11.78
N LEU A 127 10.58 -20.17 -11.41
CA LEU A 127 11.88 -20.87 -11.53
C LEU A 127 12.30 -21.01 -12.99
N ASP A 128 11.38 -21.38 -13.90
CA ASP A 128 11.68 -21.48 -15.32
C ASP A 128 12.01 -20.10 -15.94
N ALA A 129 11.28 -19.06 -15.54
CA ALA A 129 11.52 -17.70 -15.97
C ALA A 129 12.91 -17.17 -15.61
N VAL A 130 13.39 -17.41 -14.39
CA VAL A 130 14.68 -16.87 -13.96
C VAL A 130 15.87 -17.68 -14.48
N PHE A 131 15.72 -19.01 -14.67
CA PHE A 131 16.83 -19.85 -15.11
C PHE A 131 16.90 -20.03 -16.63
N TYR A 132 15.77 -19.98 -17.32
CA TYR A 132 15.68 -20.25 -18.76
C TYR A 132 14.82 -19.22 -19.52
N PRO A 133 15.05 -17.89 -19.34
CA PRO A 133 14.21 -16.86 -19.96
C PRO A 133 14.47 -16.73 -21.46
N ASP A 134 13.41 -16.45 -22.21
CA ASP A 134 13.47 -16.21 -23.66
C ASP A 134 14.24 -14.93 -24.03
N CYS A 135 14.34 -13.98 -23.13
CA CYS A 135 15.00 -12.69 -23.35
C CYS A 135 16.51 -12.82 -23.68
N LEU A 136 17.13 -13.98 -23.38
CA LEU A 136 18.54 -14.23 -23.73
C LEU A 136 18.74 -14.53 -25.22
N GLN A 137 17.68 -14.92 -25.93
CA GLN A 137 17.73 -15.28 -27.34
C GLN A 137 16.91 -14.31 -28.21
N ASN A 138 15.95 -13.60 -27.64
CA ASN A 138 15.03 -12.68 -28.34
C ASN A 138 15.31 -11.22 -27.98
N PRO A 139 16.02 -10.46 -28.83
CA PRO A 139 16.34 -9.05 -28.58
C PRO A 139 15.11 -8.15 -28.56
N GLN A 140 13.96 -8.56 -29.11
CA GLN A 140 12.73 -7.77 -29.06
C GLN A 140 12.21 -7.58 -27.63
N ILE A 141 12.53 -8.51 -26.72
CA ILE A 141 12.15 -8.38 -25.30
C ILE A 141 12.94 -7.22 -24.67
N LEU A 142 14.23 -7.10 -24.91
CA LEU A 142 15.01 -5.95 -24.46
C LEU A 142 14.49 -4.65 -25.09
N MET A 143 14.10 -4.66 -26.36
CA MET A 143 13.51 -3.48 -27.04
C MET A 143 12.18 -3.06 -26.38
N GLN A 144 11.36 -4.00 -25.98
CA GLN A 144 10.08 -3.74 -25.34
C GLN A 144 10.28 -3.26 -23.90
N GLU A 145 10.98 -4.04 -23.08
CA GLU A 145 11.09 -3.80 -21.63
C GLU A 145 12.17 -2.78 -21.28
N GLY A 146 13.29 -2.77 -22.00
CA GLY A 146 14.40 -1.86 -21.74
C GLY A 146 14.27 -0.55 -22.51
N TRP A 147 14.81 -0.56 -23.73
CA TRP A 147 14.81 0.63 -24.60
C TRP A 147 15.00 0.27 -26.07
N HIS A 148 14.51 1.13 -26.96
CA HIS A 148 14.77 1.06 -28.40
C HIS A 148 14.63 2.44 -29.05
N TYR A 149 15.20 2.58 -30.26
CA TYR A 149 14.86 3.68 -31.15
C TYR A 149 13.50 3.44 -31.78
N GLU A 150 12.56 4.37 -31.60
CA GLU A 150 11.24 4.33 -32.22
C GLU A 150 11.17 5.31 -33.37
N LEU A 151 10.82 4.82 -34.57
CA LEU A 151 10.60 5.63 -35.79
C LEU A 151 9.51 4.97 -36.66
N ASP A 152 8.37 5.61 -36.78
CA ASP A 152 7.23 5.06 -37.53
C ASP A 152 7.35 5.28 -39.05
N LYS A 153 7.96 6.41 -39.50
CA LYS A 153 8.12 6.78 -40.89
C LYS A 153 9.38 7.62 -41.09
N LYS A 154 9.87 7.63 -42.32
CA LYS A 154 11.14 8.27 -42.68
C LYS A 154 11.22 9.75 -42.29
N ASP A 155 10.13 10.48 -42.38
CA ASP A 155 10.01 11.89 -42.02
C ASP A 155 9.54 12.14 -40.57
N GLY A 156 9.31 11.06 -39.80
CA GLY A 156 8.92 11.13 -38.38
C GLY A 156 10.07 11.54 -37.48
N GLU A 157 9.77 11.84 -36.25
CA GLU A 157 10.74 12.12 -35.19
C GLU A 157 11.30 10.81 -34.66
N LEU A 158 12.62 10.72 -34.51
CA LEU A 158 13.27 9.60 -33.86
C LEU A 158 13.23 9.82 -32.35
N THR A 159 12.74 8.83 -31.61
CA THR A 159 12.61 8.90 -30.15
C THR A 159 13.17 7.66 -29.46
N TYR A 160 13.48 7.77 -28.18
CA TYR A 160 13.68 6.61 -27.32
C TYR A 160 12.35 6.13 -26.75
N ASN A 161 12.12 4.83 -26.71
CA ASN A 161 10.97 4.21 -26.09
C ASN A 161 11.36 2.88 -25.42
N GLY A 162 10.56 2.43 -24.45
CA GLY A 162 10.73 1.20 -23.67
C GLY A 162 10.06 1.31 -22.31
N VAL A 163 9.63 0.20 -21.75
CA VAL A 163 8.86 0.20 -20.49
C VAL A 163 9.68 0.80 -19.36
N VAL A 164 10.84 0.21 -19.02
CA VAL A 164 11.71 0.68 -17.92
C VAL A 164 12.28 2.08 -18.22
N TYR A 165 12.63 2.39 -19.48
CA TYR A 165 13.06 3.73 -19.84
C TYR A 165 12.02 4.80 -19.50
N ASN A 166 10.75 4.56 -19.84
CA ASN A 166 9.66 5.49 -19.56
C ASN A 166 9.32 5.54 -18.06
N GLU A 167 9.36 4.40 -17.38
CA GLU A 167 9.12 4.30 -15.95
C GLU A 167 10.16 5.12 -15.16
N MET A 168 11.42 4.91 -15.43
CA MET A 168 12.51 5.64 -14.76
C MET A 168 12.52 7.13 -15.07
N LYS A 169 12.13 7.51 -16.28
CA LYS A 169 11.91 8.93 -16.63
C LYS A 169 10.82 9.57 -15.76
N GLY A 170 9.79 8.81 -15.41
CA GLY A 170 8.76 9.23 -14.45
C GLY A 170 9.25 9.24 -13.01
N ALA A 171 9.92 8.18 -12.57
CA ALA A 171 10.41 8.03 -11.20
C ALA A 171 11.42 9.12 -10.81
N LEU A 172 12.43 9.37 -11.65
CA LEU A 172 13.46 10.39 -11.42
C LEU A 172 12.99 11.83 -11.68
N SER A 173 11.70 12.07 -11.96
CA SER A 173 11.11 13.42 -11.94
C SER A 173 10.78 13.92 -10.53
N SER A 174 10.74 13.04 -9.53
CA SER A 174 10.50 13.39 -8.13
C SER A 174 11.74 14.02 -7.49
N PRO A 175 11.61 15.18 -6.80
CA PRO A 175 12.71 15.77 -6.04
C PRO A 175 13.30 14.84 -4.98
N ASP A 176 12.46 14.01 -4.33
CA ASP A 176 12.90 13.07 -3.30
C ASP A 176 13.72 11.91 -3.88
N ALA A 177 13.33 11.39 -5.05
CA ALA A 177 14.10 10.36 -5.75
C ALA A 177 15.46 10.90 -6.20
N LEU A 178 15.49 12.12 -6.77
CA LEU A 178 16.73 12.79 -7.16
C LEU A 178 17.63 13.11 -5.97
N LEU A 179 17.06 13.45 -4.81
CA LEU A 179 17.79 13.69 -3.56
C LEU A 179 18.45 12.40 -3.09
N ASN A 180 17.69 11.30 -3.03
CA ASN A 180 18.20 10.02 -2.58
C ASN A 180 19.31 9.47 -3.51
N ASP A 181 19.08 9.49 -4.82
CA ASP A 181 20.08 9.10 -5.82
C ASP A 181 21.38 9.89 -5.66
N ALA A 182 21.30 11.23 -5.58
CA ALA A 182 22.45 12.09 -5.41
C ALA A 182 23.17 11.87 -4.08
N ALA A 183 22.44 11.58 -3.01
CA ALA A 183 23.00 11.30 -1.70
C ALA A 183 23.74 9.95 -1.70
N MET A 184 23.15 8.90 -2.26
CA MET A 184 23.74 7.57 -2.33
C MET A 184 24.99 7.53 -3.22
N GLU A 185 24.97 8.22 -4.37
CA GLU A 185 26.15 8.40 -5.24
C GLU A 185 27.34 8.97 -4.47
N LYS A 186 27.09 9.97 -3.63
CA LYS A 186 28.15 10.64 -2.86
C LYS A 186 28.53 9.91 -1.57
N LEU A 187 27.60 9.14 -0.99
CA LEU A 187 27.80 8.42 0.26
C LEU A 187 28.60 7.12 0.04
N PHE A 188 28.40 6.47 -1.13
CA PHE A 188 28.98 5.17 -1.45
C PHE A 188 29.74 5.13 -2.79
N PRO A 189 30.67 6.06 -3.07
CA PRO A 189 31.28 6.25 -4.37
C PRO A 189 32.06 5.03 -4.90
N ASP A 190 32.47 4.10 -4.04
CA ASP A 190 33.31 2.96 -4.39
C ASP A 190 32.52 1.62 -4.42
N THR A 191 31.19 1.66 -4.30
CA THR A 191 30.36 0.44 -4.22
C THR A 191 29.20 0.48 -5.21
N THR A 192 28.46 -0.63 -5.33
CA THR A 192 27.26 -0.73 -6.17
C THR A 192 26.19 0.29 -5.83
N TYR A 193 26.18 0.85 -4.61
CA TYR A 193 25.22 1.85 -4.18
C TYR A 193 25.45 3.25 -4.77
N SER A 194 26.56 3.45 -5.50
CA SER A 194 26.82 4.72 -6.21
C SER A 194 26.07 4.86 -7.53
N VAL A 195 25.43 3.79 -8.00
CA VAL A 195 24.73 3.75 -9.29
C VAL A 195 23.25 3.48 -9.10
N GLU A 196 22.42 4.00 -10.01
CA GLU A 196 20.97 3.76 -10.00
C GLU A 196 20.66 2.40 -10.65
N SER A 197 20.27 1.43 -9.82
CA SER A 197 19.96 0.06 -10.27
C SER A 197 18.72 -0.01 -11.15
N GLY A 198 17.76 0.89 -10.93
CA GLY A 198 16.57 1.08 -11.77
C GLY A 198 16.90 1.62 -13.15
N GLY A 199 17.98 2.39 -13.26
CA GLY A 199 18.50 2.96 -14.48
C GLY A 199 18.26 4.46 -14.60
N ASP A 200 19.29 5.17 -15.03
CA ASP A 200 19.20 6.57 -15.41
C ASP A 200 18.74 6.68 -16.88
N PRO A 201 17.66 7.38 -17.20
CA PRO A 201 17.17 7.54 -18.57
C PRO A 201 18.21 8.11 -19.55
N ASP A 202 19.21 8.84 -19.08
CA ASP A 202 20.31 9.33 -19.92
C ASP A 202 21.33 8.23 -20.24
N VAL A 203 21.39 7.16 -19.44
CA VAL A 203 22.37 6.09 -19.55
C VAL A 203 21.76 4.79 -20.10
N ILE A 204 20.49 4.50 -19.79
CA ILE A 204 19.74 3.33 -20.30
C ILE A 204 19.94 3.11 -21.81
N PRO A 205 19.85 4.16 -22.69
CA PRO A 205 20.01 3.97 -24.13
C PRO A 205 21.40 3.56 -24.61
N THR A 206 22.33 3.36 -23.69
CA THR A 206 23.66 2.82 -23.97
C THR A 206 23.79 1.32 -23.69
N LEU A 207 22.74 0.68 -23.12
CA LEU A 207 22.73 -0.75 -22.83
C LEU A 207 22.66 -1.56 -24.12
N SER A 208 23.65 -2.38 -24.37
CA SER A 208 23.66 -3.32 -25.49
C SER A 208 23.03 -4.67 -25.13
N PHE A 209 22.50 -5.38 -26.12
CA PHE A 209 21.97 -6.75 -25.92
C PHE A 209 22.99 -7.71 -25.36
N ARG A 210 24.27 -7.56 -25.73
CA ARG A 210 25.35 -8.38 -25.17
C ARG A 210 25.56 -8.13 -23.67
N GLU A 211 25.68 -6.87 -23.25
CA GLU A 211 25.81 -6.53 -21.82
C GLU A 211 24.60 -7.04 -21.02
N PHE A 212 23.40 -6.88 -21.56
CA PHE A 212 22.17 -7.39 -20.97
C PHE A 212 22.21 -8.91 -20.77
N THR A 213 22.56 -9.69 -21.79
CA THR A 213 22.63 -11.16 -21.69
C THR A 213 23.79 -11.63 -20.82
N ASP A 214 24.95 -10.94 -20.84
CA ASP A 214 26.09 -11.24 -19.99
C ASP A 214 25.76 -10.99 -18.50
N PHE A 215 24.90 -10.00 -18.18
CA PHE A 215 24.43 -9.76 -16.83
C PHE A 215 23.65 -10.96 -16.27
N HIS A 216 22.71 -11.51 -17.02
CA HIS A 216 22.00 -12.74 -16.64
C HIS A 216 22.97 -13.89 -16.43
N ARG A 217 23.84 -14.17 -17.41
CA ARG A 217 24.83 -15.26 -17.32
C ARG A 217 25.72 -15.10 -16.10
N ARG A 218 26.03 -13.87 -15.68
CA ARG A 218 26.87 -13.60 -14.50
C ARG A 218 26.13 -13.88 -13.21
N PHE A 219 24.94 -13.33 -13.03
CA PHE A 219 24.28 -13.25 -11.72
C PHE A 219 23.17 -14.29 -11.51
N TYR A 220 22.47 -14.73 -12.56
CA TYR A 220 21.32 -15.65 -12.46
C TYR A 220 21.77 -17.12 -12.52
N HIS A 221 22.46 -17.50 -11.47
CA HIS A 221 22.95 -18.85 -11.30
C HIS A 221 22.59 -19.37 -9.91
N PRO A 222 22.26 -20.68 -9.75
CA PRO A 222 21.89 -21.23 -8.45
C PRO A 222 22.92 -20.95 -7.35
N SER A 223 24.23 -21.00 -7.64
CA SER A 223 25.28 -20.66 -6.65
C SER A 223 25.23 -19.23 -6.12
N ASN A 224 24.47 -18.34 -6.74
CA ASN A 224 24.24 -16.95 -6.34
C ASN A 224 22.79 -16.72 -5.89
N SER A 225 21.99 -17.80 -5.77
CA SER A 225 20.57 -17.69 -5.43
C SER A 225 20.32 -17.90 -3.94
N TYR A 226 19.29 -17.23 -3.45
CA TYR A 226 18.69 -17.35 -2.14
C TYR A 226 17.24 -17.72 -2.32
N ILE A 227 16.91 -19.00 -2.07
CA ILE A 227 15.53 -19.52 -2.17
C ILE A 227 14.90 -19.45 -0.78
N TYR A 228 13.67 -18.97 -0.73
CA TYR A 228 12.91 -18.88 0.50
C TYR A 228 11.56 -19.57 0.34
N LEU A 229 11.20 -20.37 1.33
CA LEU A 229 9.93 -21.06 1.45
C LEU A 229 9.30 -20.75 2.82
N TYR A 230 8.01 -20.53 2.87
CA TYR A 230 7.27 -20.29 4.11
C TYR A 230 5.89 -20.92 4.04
N GLY A 231 5.42 -21.43 5.18
CA GLY A 231 4.05 -21.86 5.38
C GLY A 231 3.86 -23.36 5.42
N ASP A 232 2.61 -23.77 5.53
CA ASP A 232 2.20 -25.19 5.56
C ASP A 232 2.23 -25.78 4.15
N MET A 233 3.26 -26.54 3.83
CA MET A 233 3.45 -27.16 2.52
C MET A 233 4.04 -28.56 2.60
N ASP A 234 3.86 -29.36 1.55
CA ASP A 234 4.60 -30.60 1.36
C ASP A 234 6.06 -30.28 0.95
N ILE A 235 6.88 -30.00 1.95
CA ILE A 235 8.25 -29.55 1.74
C ILE A 235 9.12 -30.62 1.05
N GLU A 236 8.91 -31.92 1.30
CA GLU A 236 9.71 -32.96 0.66
C GLU A 236 9.48 -33.01 -0.84
N ASN A 237 8.22 -32.99 -1.29
CA ASN A 237 7.88 -32.92 -2.71
C ASN A 237 8.34 -31.59 -3.33
N THR A 238 8.27 -30.47 -2.58
CA THR A 238 8.74 -29.17 -3.06
C THR A 238 10.26 -29.17 -3.29
N LEU A 239 11.05 -29.66 -2.32
CA LEU A 239 12.50 -29.78 -2.46
C LEU A 239 12.90 -30.72 -3.60
N LYS A 240 12.22 -31.86 -3.70
CA LYS A 240 12.42 -32.82 -4.79
C LYS A 240 12.19 -32.18 -6.17
N TYR A 241 11.11 -31.41 -6.29
CA TYR A 241 10.78 -30.73 -7.54
C TYR A 241 11.83 -29.67 -7.91
N ILE A 242 12.23 -28.84 -6.96
CA ILE A 242 13.27 -27.82 -7.18
C ILE A 242 14.60 -28.47 -7.59
N ASP A 243 15.00 -29.58 -6.96
CA ASP A 243 16.20 -30.31 -7.30
C ASP A 243 16.11 -30.90 -8.72
N GLU A 244 15.12 -31.80 -8.97
CA GLU A 244 15.05 -32.61 -10.19
C GLU A 244 14.78 -31.75 -11.44
N GLU A 245 13.90 -30.72 -11.36
CA GLU A 245 13.50 -29.91 -12.51
C GLU A 245 14.47 -28.78 -12.82
N TYR A 246 15.18 -28.28 -11.82
CA TYR A 246 16.00 -27.05 -11.96
C TYR A 246 17.42 -27.21 -11.48
N LEU A 247 17.69 -27.44 -10.19
CA LEU A 247 19.02 -27.28 -9.61
C LEU A 247 20.02 -28.37 -10.02
N SER A 248 19.55 -29.57 -10.24
CA SER A 248 20.42 -30.69 -10.70
C SER A 248 21.04 -30.46 -12.06
N ALA A 249 20.54 -29.54 -12.88
CA ALA A 249 21.11 -29.16 -14.17
C ALA A 249 22.39 -28.31 -14.04
N PHE A 250 22.65 -27.77 -12.85
CA PHE A 250 23.72 -26.79 -12.61
C PHE A 250 24.82 -27.37 -11.69
N ASP A 251 26.06 -27.12 -12.05
CA ASP A 251 27.19 -27.37 -11.16
C ASP A 251 27.54 -26.11 -10.37
N ARG A 252 28.11 -26.32 -9.16
CA ARG A 252 28.58 -25.20 -8.32
C ARG A 252 29.66 -24.41 -9.05
N ARG A 253 29.51 -23.07 -9.02
CA ARG A 253 30.52 -22.14 -9.52
C ARG A 253 30.72 -20.95 -8.59
N CYS A 254 31.85 -20.29 -8.67
CA CYS A 254 32.07 -19.02 -7.99
C CYS A 254 31.40 -17.88 -8.78
N VAL A 255 30.54 -17.11 -8.12
CA VAL A 255 29.91 -15.90 -8.68
C VAL A 255 30.38 -14.70 -7.88
N TYR A 256 31.07 -13.78 -8.55
CA TYR A 256 31.55 -12.55 -7.92
C TYR A 256 30.42 -11.51 -7.87
N SER A 257 29.66 -11.52 -6.78
CA SER A 257 28.48 -10.67 -6.55
C SER A 257 28.51 -9.97 -5.18
N GLU A 258 29.62 -10.09 -4.45
CA GLU A 258 29.72 -9.51 -3.11
C GLU A 258 29.56 -7.98 -3.14
N VAL A 259 28.77 -7.45 -2.20
CA VAL A 259 28.63 -6.02 -1.99
C VAL A 259 29.85 -5.50 -1.25
N GLY A 260 30.54 -4.53 -1.83
CA GLY A 260 31.68 -3.87 -1.19
C GLY A 260 31.29 -3.08 0.05
N THR A 261 32.23 -2.88 0.98
CA THR A 261 32.07 -1.96 2.10
C THR A 261 32.73 -0.63 1.77
N GLN A 262 31.99 0.47 1.81
CA GLN A 262 32.52 1.81 1.62
C GLN A 262 33.40 2.18 2.82
N LYS A 263 34.63 2.63 2.56
CA LYS A 263 35.49 3.17 3.60
C LYS A 263 34.98 4.49 4.12
N ALA A 264 34.97 4.65 5.45
CA ALA A 264 34.54 5.89 6.08
C ALA A 264 35.35 7.09 5.56
N PHE A 265 34.68 8.19 5.37
CA PHE A 265 35.31 9.45 4.95
C PHE A 265 36.18 10.04 6.05
N ALA A 266 37.16 10.88 5.69
CA ALA A 266 37.91 11.65 6.66
C ALA A 266 37.13 12.85 7.21
N LYS A 267 36.15 13.36 6.46
CA LYS A 267 35.27 14.47 6.82
C LYS A 267 33.96 14.41 6.05
N ARG A 268 32.93 15.04 6.56
CA ARG A 268 31.63 15.23 5.90
C ARG A 268 31.81 15.79 4.48
N VAL A 269 31.16 15.19 3.49
CA VAL A 269 31.08 15.69 2.12
C VAL A 269 29.95 16.70 2.03
N ILE A 270 30.14 17.80 1.31
CA ILE A 270 29.10 18.81 1.08
C ILE A 270 28.90 18.91 -0.43
N THR A 271 27.65 18.83 -0.88
CA THR A 271 27.31 18.85 -2.30
C THR A 271 25.97 19.56 -2.57
N GLU A 272 25.75 19.90 -3.83
CA GLU A 272 24.53 20.55 -4.28
C GLU A 272 24.04 19.89 -5.58
N LYS A 273 22.73 19.80 -5.79
CA LYS A 273 22.11 19.35 -7.04
C LYS A 273 20.93 20.25 -7.38
N ASN A 274 20.68 20.49 -8.67
CA ASN A 274 19.50 21.22 -9.11
C ASN A 274 18.36 20.23 -9.42
N TYR A 275 17.13 20.64 -9.17
CA TYR A 275 15.93 19.91 -9.61
C TYR A 275 14.94 20.84 -10.31
N ASN A 276 14.10 20.27 -11.19
CA ASN A 276 13.16 21.04 -11.98
C ASN A 276 11.92 21.43 -11.18
N ILE A 277 11.44 22.66 -11.40
CA ILE A 277 10.10 23.12 -10.98
C ILE A 277 9.38 23.71 -12.19
N ALA A 278 8.04 23.78 -12.12
CA ALA A 278 7.23 24.34 -13.20
C ALA A 278 7.50 25.84 -13.41
N ASP A 279 7.40 26.33 -14.64
CA ASP A 279 7.71 27.72 -15.00
C ASP A 279 6.83 28.74 -14.25
N GLY A 280 5.58 28.38 -13.94
CA GLY A 280 4.65 29.22 -13.17
C GLY A 280 4.89 29.24 -11.68
N GLU A 281 5.75 28.35 -11.14
CA GLU A 281 6.02 28.29 -9.70
C GLU A 281 7.05 29.34 -9.25
N ASN A 282 6.91 29.74 -7.96
CA ASN A 282 7.92 30.59 -7.31
C ASN A 282 9.09 29.71 -6.83
N ILE A 283 10.33 30.17 -7.01
CA ILE A 283 11.55 29.49 -6.55
C ILE A 283 11.75 29.65 -5.04
N ALA A 284 11.21 30.71 -4.42
CA ALA A 284 11.37 30.99 -3.01
C ALA A 284 10.79 29.85 -2.13
N ASN A 285 11.50 29.49 -1.08
CA ASN A 285 11.15 28.40 -0.16
C ASN A 285 10.99 27.04 -0.85
N LYS A 286 11.83 26.76 -1.85
CA LYS A 286 11.82 25.47 -2.57
C LYS A 286 13.14 24.68 -2.41
N ALA A 287 14.11 25.19 -1.67
CA ALA A 287 15.31 24.41 -1.38
C ALA A 287 15.03 23.26 -0.42
N ILE A 288 15.75 22.17 -0.60
CA ILE A 288 15.72 21.00 0.28
C ILE A 288 17.14 20.80 0.83
N HIS A 289 17.27 20.69 2.15
CA HIS A 289 18.53 20.34 2.80
C HIS A 289 18.43 18.97 3.42
N ALA A 290 19.44 18.12 3.22
CA ALA A 290 19.47 16.80 3.81
C ALA A 290 20.86 16.44 4.33
N LEU A 291 20.90 15.73 5.45
CA LEU A 291 22.10 15.12 5.99
C LEU A 291 21.91 13.60 6.01
N TYR A 292 22.78 12.89 5.30
CA TYR A 292 22.84 11.42 5.28
C TYR A 292 24.09 10.96 6.04
N ALA A 293 23.96 9.89 6.82
CA ALA A 293 25.06 9.28 7.58
C ALA A 293 25.08 7.77 7.35
N ALA A 294 26.12 7.24 6.72
CA ALA A 294 26.32 5.80 6.59
C ALA A 294 26.93 5.24 7.87
N MET A 295 26.45 4.08 8.28
CA MET A 295 26.91 3.39 9.49
C MET A 295 27.90 2.26 9.14
N THR A 296 28.24 1.43 10.13
CA THR A 296 29.12 0.29 9.92
C THR A 296 28.33 -0.93 9.39
N ASP A 297 29.01 -1.79 8.65
CA ASP A 297 28.49 -3.10 8.19
C ASP A 297 28.42 -4.17 9.30
N CYS A 298 28.93 -3.85 10.50
CA CYS A 298 28.99 -4.78 11.64
C CYS A 298 27.93 -4.46 12.73
N MET A 299 26.87 -3.74 12.41
CA MET A 299 25.83 -3.44 13.41
C MET A 299 25.09 -4.71 13.85
N THR A 300 24.86 -4.83 15.14
CA THR A 300 23.98 -5.86 15.69
C THR A 300 22.50 -5.52 15.45
N THR A 301 21.61 -6.51 15.50
CA THR A 301 20.14 -6.30 15.44
C THR A 301 19.67 -5.32 16.50
N LYS A 302 20.20 -5.46 17.73
CA LYS A 302 19.89 -4.55 18.84
C LYS A 302 20.29 -3.11 18.54
N GLU A 303 21.49 -2.87 17.97
CA GLU A 303 21.92 -1.52 17.61
C GLU A 303 21.05 -0.94 16.49
N SER A 304 20.72 -1.75 15.45
CA SER A 304 19.82 -1.32 14.37
C SER A 304 18.46 -0.92 14.92
N LEU A 305 17.87 -1.77 15.78
CA LEU A 305 16.59 -1.48 16.43
C LEU A 305 16.64 -0.22 17.30
N ALA A 306 17.76 -0.01 18.04
CA ALA A 306 17.95 1.19 18.83
C ALA A 306 18.05 2.47 17.99
N ILE A 307 18.71 2.43 16.82
CA ILE A 307 18.77 3.56 15.89
C ILE A 307 17.39 3.85 15.29
N ARG A 308 16.59 2.84 14.98
CA ARG A 308 15.20 3.00 14.54
C ARG A 308 14.35 3.71 15.61
N ILE A 309 14.51 3.33 16.87
CA ILE A 309 13.88 4.00 18.03
C ILE A 309 14.36 5.45 18.14
N LEU A 310 15.67 5.69 18.02
CA LEU A 310 16.26 7.03 18.04
C LEU A 310 15.71 7.91 16.92
N ASN A 311 15.60 7.40 15.69
CA ASN A 311 15.02 8.15 14.59
C ASN A 311 13.62 8.65 14.92
N TYR A 312 12.76 7.75 15.44
CA TYR A 312 11.41 8.10 15.84
C TYR A 312 11.38 9.17 16.94
N VAL A 313 12.20 9.04 17.99
CA VAL A 313 12.30 10.01 19.09
C VAL A 313 12.83 11.37 18.61
N LEU A 314 13.80 11.37 17.72
CA LEU A 314 14.46 12.59 17.26
C LEU A 314 13.61 13.40 16.26
N ILE A 315 12.79 12.71 15.42
CA ILE A 315 12.20 13.34 14.24
C ILE A 315 10.69 13.13 14.15
N ASP A 316 10.19 11.88 14.36
CA ASP A 316 8.81 11.54 13.97
C ASP A 316 7.79 11.73 15.10
N MET A 317 8.24 11.64 16.36
CA MET A 317 7.38 11.76 17.54
C MET A 317 6.94 13.22 17.75
N ASP A 318 5.74 13.42 18.29
CA ASP A 318 5.30 14.77 18.69
C ASP A 318 6.26 15.38 19.70
N GLY A 319 6.70 16.60 19.40
CA GLY A 319 7.71 17.29 20.20
C GLY A 319 9.14 16.78 20.00
N ALA A 320 9.39 15.99 18.96
CA ALA A 320 10.71 15.48 18.59
C ALA A 320 11.75 16.61 18.53
N PRO A 321 12.88 16.48 19.24
CA PRO A 321 13.78 17.61 19.47
C PRO A 321 14.46 18.16 18.23
N LEU A 322 14.82 17.33 17.24
CA LEU A 322 15.41 17.81 15.98
C LEU A 322 14.36 18.51 15.11
N LYS A 323 13.18 17.90 14.93
CA LYS A 323 12.07 18.50 14.18
C LYS A 323 11.70 19.84 14.77
N LYS A 324 11.50 19.90 16.09
CA LYS A 324 11.16 21.12 16.80
C LYS A 324 12.23 22.21 16.65
N ALA A 325 13.49 21.88 16.84
CA ALA A 325 14.59 22.86 16.75
C ALA A 325 14.70 23.49 15.35
N LEU A 326 14.51 22.69 14.30
CA LEU A 326 14.58 23.18 12.91
C LEU A 326 13.35 24.00 12.53
N LEU A 327 12.14 23.61 12.96
CA LEU A 327 10.92 24.35 12.70
C LEU A 327 10.87 25.66 13.49
N ASP A 328 11.24 25.67 14.79
CA ASP A 328 11.30 26.87 15.62
C ASP A 328 12.30 27.91 15.08
N ALA A 329 13.39 27.45 14.47
CA ALA A 329 14.35 28.34 13.78
C ALA A 329 13.85 28.77 12.39
N GLY A 330 12.73 28.23 11.90
CA GLY A 330 12.16 28.54 10.59
C GLY A 330 13.06 28.13 9.43
N VAL A 331 13.92 27.11 9.59
CA VAL A 331 14.85 26.66 8.53
C VAL A 331 14.12 26.13 7.30
N GLY A 332 12.93 25.58 7.48
CA GLY A 332 12.06 25.11 6.43
C GLY A 332 10.63 24.96 6.94
N SER A 333 9.76 24.44 6.08
CA SER A 333 8.34 24.27 6.39
C SER A 333 8.00 22.86 6.92
N ASP A 334 8.82 21.86 6.63
CA ASP A 334 8.66 20.50 7.16
C ASP A 334 10.02 19.81 7.36
N VAL A 335 10.03 18.84 8.29
CA VAL A 335 11.20 18.04 8.64
C VAL A 335 10.79 16.57 8.69
N SER A 336 11.49 15.73 7.96
CA SER A 336 11.35 14.29 7.95
C SER A 336 12.69 13.59 8.17
N GLY A 337 12.67 12.30 8.48
CA GLY A 337 13.88 11.50 8.60
C GLY A 337 13.62 10.04 8.34
N ALA A 338 14.69 9.31 8.01
CA ALA A 338 14.60 7.88 7.76
C ALA A 338 15.82 7.14 8.34
N TYR A 339 15.60 5.91 8.69
CA TYR A 339 16.64 4.95 8.97
C TYR A 339 16.40 3.71 8.10
N GLU A 340 17.34 3.47 7.17
CA GLU A 340 17.29 2.40 6.18
C GLU A 340 18.37 1.37 6.49
N ASP A 341 17.95 0.18 6.92
CA ASP A 341 18.83 -0.92 7.33
C ASP A 341 18.88 -2.10 6.34
N SER A 342 18.27 -1.94 5.18
CA SER A 342 18.31 -2.92 4.09
C SER A 342 19.62 -2.88 3.27
N TYR A 343 20.48 -1.88 3.47
CA TYR A 343 21.81 -1.78 2.89
C TYR A 343 22.86 -2.48 3.76
N LYS A 344 23.94 -2.94 3.15
CA LYS A 344 25.06 -3.52 3.89
C LYS A 344 25.58 -2.60 4.99
N GLN A 345 25.64 -1.32 4.71
CA GLN A 345 25.92 -0.25 5.67
C GLN A 345 24.66 0.58 5.84
N PRO A 346 23.94 0.43 6.95
CA PRO A 346 22.70 1.19 7.19
C PRO A 346 22.89 2.69 7.07
N VAL A 347 21.85 3.39 6.63
CA VAL A 347 21.87 4.84 6.40
C VAL A 347 20.81 5.52 7.26
N TRP A 348 21.22 6.54 7.98
CA TRP A 348 20.30 7.46 8.64
C TRP A 348 20.27 8.79 7.89
N SER A 349 19.09 9.40 7.80
CA SER A 349 18.92 10.69 7.14
C SER A 349 17.96 11.62 7.88
N ILE A 350 18.19 12.93 7.73
CA ILE A 350 17.25 13.99 8.09
C ILE A 350 17.14 14.97 6.93
N VAL A 351 15.89 15.32 6.58
CA VAL A 351 15.56 16.16 5.43
C VAL A 351 14.69 17.32 5.89
N VAL A 352 15.01 18.52 5.42
CA VAL A 352 14.21 19.74 5.59
C VAL A 352 13.77 20.22 4.22
N THR A 353 12.47 20.43 4.06
CA THR A 353 11.86 20.98 2.84
C THR A 353 11.30 22.38 3.06
N GLY A 354 11.04 23.10 1.99
CA GLY A 354 10.49 24.46 2.08
C GLY A 354 11.49 25.50 2.61
N SER A 355 12.76 25.37 2.25
CA SER A 355 13.87 26.22 2.72
C SER A 355 14.43 27.14 1.61
N GLU A 356 15.44 27.94 1.95
CA GLU A 356 16.24 28.72 1.01
C GLU A 356 17.66 28.15 0.92
N PRO A 357 18.33 28.18 -0.26
CA PRO A 357 19.66 27.57 -0.45
C PRO A 357 20.73 28.04 0.52
N GLU A 358 20.68 29.30 0.95
CA GLU A 358 21.65 29.96 1.84
C GLU A 358 21.57 29.41 3.26
N ARG A 359 20.49 28.73 3.65
CA ARG A 359 20.27 28.21 5.01
C ARG A 359 20.90 26.85 5.28
N GLN A 360 21.65 26.27 4.31
CA GLN A 360 22.37 25.00 4.49
C GLN A 360 23.26 24.98 5.74
N GLY A 361 24.01 26.06 5.96
CA GLY A 361 24.92 26.18 7.11
C GLY A 361 24.15 26.18 8.43
N GLU A 362 23.04 26.91 8.49
CA GLU A 362 22.16 26.98 9.66
C GLU A 362 21.52 25.62 9.96
N PHE A 363 20.98 24.95 8.95
CA PHE A 363 20.47 23.57 9.05
C PHE A 363 21.51 22.65 9.71
N SER A 364 22.71 22.59 9.13
CA SER A 364 23.78 21.75 9.65
C SER A 364 24.17 22.06 11.08
N GLN A 365 24.27 23.36 11.44
CA GLN A 365 24.62 23.81 12.79
C GLN A 365 23.53 23.41 13.81
N ILE A 366 22.26 23.58 13.48
CA ILE A 366 21.14 23.23 14.38
C ILE A 366 21.12 21.71 14.62
N VAL A 367 21.28 20.89 13.56
CA VAL A 367 21.34 19.43 13.70
C VAL A 367 22.52 19.03 14.60
N ASP A 368 23.75 19.51 14.30
CA ASP A 368 24.94 19.17 15.07
C ASP A 368 24.85 19.65 16.53
N HIS A 369 24.30 20.85 16.76
CA HIS A 369 24.13 21.40 18.10
C HIS A 369 23.11 20.62 18.91
N THR A 370 21.94 20.30 18.31
CA THR A 370 20.86 19.57 18.99
C THR A 370 21.29 18.16 19.36
N LEU A 371 21.94 17.44 18.43
CA LEU A 371 22.46 16.10 18.72
C LEU A 371 23.50 16.12 19.84
N ARG A 372 24.45 17.07 19.82
CA ARG A 372 25.45 17.21 20.88
C ARG A 372 24.83 17.56 22.22
N LYS A 373 23.84 18.45 22.23
CA LYS A 373 23.10 18.84 23.45
C LYS A 373 22.43 17.58 24.04
N LEU A 374 21.69 16.80 23.23
CA LEU A 374 21.01 15.57 23.67
C LEU A 374 21.99 14.53 24.21
N ALA A 375 23.12 14.32 23.52
CA ALA A 375 24.17 13.41 23.98
C ALA A 375 24.82 13.82 25.32
N LEU A 376 24.79 15.12 25.69
CA LEU A 376 25.34 15.63 26.92
C LEU A 376 24.31 15.75 28.06
N THR A 377 23.05 16.12 27.74
CA THR A 377 22.00 16.37 28.74
C THR A 377 21.14 15.16 29.00
N GLY A 378 21.25 14.10 28.15
CA GLY A 378 20.43 12.92 28.14
C GLY A 378 19.17 13.10 27.30
N LEU A 379 18.65 11.96 26.81
CA LEU A 379 17.37 11.84 26.11
C LEU A 379 16.22 11.68 27.12
N ASP A 380 15.01 12.11 26.75
CA ASP A 380 13.83 11.90 27.59
C ASP A 380 13.48 10.40 27.64
N LYS A 381 13.64 9.80 28.81
CA LYS A 381 13.36 8.36 29.05
C LYS A 381 11.91 8.00 28.80
N LYS A 382 10.96 8.93 28.98
CA LYS A 382 9.54 8.68 28.67
C LYS A 382 9.33 8.58 27.17
N MET A 383 9.97 9.44 26.38
CA MET A 383 9.95 9.38 24.91
C MET A 383 10.59 8.07 24.40
N LEU A 384 11.75 7.68 24.95
CA LEU A 384 12.40 6.42 24.61
C LEU A 384 11.51 5.21 24.95
N THR A 385 10.86 5.20 26.13
CA THR A 385 9.94 4.13 26.52
C THR A 385 8.72 4.06 25.59
N ALA A 386 8.15 5.19 25.23
CA ALA A 386 7.03 5.26 24.30
C ALA A 386 7.42 4.74 22.91
N ALA A 387 8.56 5.15 22.39
CA ALA A 387 9.10 4.70 21.10
C ALA A 387 9.40 3.21 21.10
N LEU A 388 9.98 2.68 22.19
CA LEU A 388 10.24 1.24 22.34
C LEU A 388 8.93 0.44 22.36
N ASN A 389 7.93 0.88 23.13
CA ASN A 389 6.63 0.19 23.22
C ASN A 389 5.91 0.20 21.86
N ARG A 390 5.95 1.32 21.13
CA ARG A 390 5.42 1.40 19.76
C ARG A 390 6.15 0.44 18.82
N THR A 391 7.47 0.37 18.91
CA THR A 391 8.28 -0.53 18.07
C THR A 391 7.95 -1.98 18.37
N GLU A 392 7.86 -2.36 19.65
CA GLU A 392 7.43 -3.70 20.07
C GLU A 392 6.04 -4.03 19.56
N PHE A 393 5.10 -3.08 19.67
CA PHE A 393 3.74 -3.25 19.16
C PHE A 393 3.72 -3.55 17.65
N ILE A 394 4.43 -2.76 16.83
CA ILE A 394 4.53 -2.96 15.39
C ILE A 394 5.12 -4.33 15.04
N LEU A 395 6.19 -4.74 15.75
CA LEU A 395 6.85 -6.02 15.55
C LEU A 395 5.96 -7.22 15.91
N ARG A 396 5.10 -7.09 16.90
CA ARG A 396 4.14 -8.14 17.32
C ARG A 396 2.90 -8.17 16.42
N GLU A 397 2.36 -7.01 16.07
CA GLU A 397 1.15 -6.93 15.24
C GLU A 397 1.38 -7.49 13.84
N ASN A 398 2.57 -7.23 13.27
CA ASN A 398 2.94 -7.69 11.93
C ASN A 398 1.81 -7.47 10.91
N ASP A 399 1.16 -6.28 10.99
CA ASP A 399 0.09 -5.91 10.07
C ASP A 399 0.68 -5.33 8.78
N TYR A 400 0.72 -6.15 7.76
CA TYR A 400 1.15 -5.78 6.41
C TYR A 400 -0.01 -5.46 5.48
N GLN A 401 -1.15 -5.00 6.02
CA GLN A 401 -2.33 -4.58 5.26
C GLN A 401 -2.89 -5.67 4.33
N GLY A 402 -2.95 -6.91 4.85
CA GLY A 402 -3.45 -8.06 4.10
C GLY A 402 -2.46 -8.68 3.11
N ARG A 403 -1.21 -8.23 3.08
CA ARG A 403 -0.13 -8.89 2.33
C ARG A 403 0.41 -10.09 3.10
N PRO A 404 0.98 -11.12 2.42
CA PRO A 404 1.52 -12.31 3.08
C PRO A 404 2.62 -11.98 4.09
N LYS A 405 2.39 -12.26 5.37
CA LYS A 405 3.38 -12.00 6.42
C LYS A 405 4.70 -12.76 6.20
N GLY A 406 4.59 -14.00 5.67
CA GLY A 406 5.77 -14.81 5.34
C GLY A 406 6.71 -14.15 4.35
N LEU A 407 6.18 -13.36 3.39
CA LEU A 407 7.00 -12.58 2.46
C LEU A 407 7.85 -11.53 3.20
N PHE A 408 7.26 -10.81 4.14
CA PHE A 408 8.00 -9.80 4.91
C PHE A 408 9.01 -10.39 5.86
N TYR A 409 8.75 -11.58 6.41
CA TYR A 409 9.76 -12.34 7.16
C TYR A 409 10.96 -12.68 6.27
N GLY A 410 10.70 -13.17 5.05
CA GLY A 410 11.74 -13.46 4.08
C GLY A 410 12.52 -12.23 3.64
N ILE A 411 11.87 -11.10 3.36
CA ILE A 411 12.54 -9.84 3.00
C ILE A 411 13.46 -9.40 4.15
N ARG A 412 12.95 -9.43 5.38
CA ARG A 412 13.72 -9.05 6.57
C ARG A 412 14.90 -10.00 6.84
N ALA A 413 14.74 -11.29 6.56
CA ALA A 413 15.85 -12.25 6.61
C ALA A 413 16.94 -11.91 5.58
N MET A 414 16.57 -11.43 4.38
CA MET A 414 17.51 -11.03 3.33
C MET A 414 18.40 -9.85 3.74
N ASP A 415 17.97 -8.96 4.63
CA ASP A 415 18.78 -7.84 5.11
C ASP A 415 20.05 -8.29 5.87
N MET A 416 20.11 -9.55 6.26
CA MET A 416 21.32 -10.20 6.79
C MET A 416 21.89 -11.24 5.85
N TRP A 417 21.04 -12.10 5.28
CA TRP A 417 21.45 -13.25 4.48
C TRP A 417 22.24 -12.84 3.23
N LEU A 418 21.85 -11.74 2.60
CA LEU A 418 22.51 -11.20 1.43
C LEU A 418 23.99 -10.86 1.70
N TYR A 419 24.33 -10.53 2.94
CA TYR A 419 25.67 -10.13 3.36
C TYR A 419 26.39 -11.23 4.16
N ASP A 420 25.96 -12.50 3.94
CA ASP A 420 26.54 -13.70 4.55
C ASP A 420 26.51 -13.71 6.08
N ARG A 421 25.49 -13.02 6.67
CA ARG A 421 25.14 -13.05 8.10
C ARG A 421 24.00 -14.04 8.33
N ASP A 422 23.79 -14.44 9.59
CA ASP A 422 22.72 -15.37 9.94
C ASP A 422 21.34 -14.72 9.74
N PRO A 423 20.49 -15.18 8.78
CA PRO A 423 19.20 -14.59 8.52
C PRO A 423 18.19 -14.80 9.65
N ILE A 424 18.39 -15.80 10.51
CA ILE A 424 17.53 -16.11 11.64
C ILE A 424 17.53 -14.97 12.66
N GLU A 425 18.70 -14.34 12.88
CA GLU A 425 18.84 -13.22 13.81
C GLU A 425 17.98 -12.02 13.43
N ALA A 426 17.71 -11.81 12.14
CA ALA A 426 16.82 -10.74 11.69
C ALA A 426 15.36 -10.94 12.15
N LEU A 427 14.94 -12.17 12.43
CA LEU A 427 13.58 -12.50 12.86
C LEU A 427 13.42 -12.43 14.38
N ARG A 428 14.51 -12.49 15.14
CA ARG A 428 14.52 -12.42 16.61
C ARG A 428 14.54 -10.99 17.09
N TYR A 429 13.67 -10.64 18.03
CA TYR A 429 13.62 -9.30 18.61
C TYR A 429 13.24 -9.27 20.10
N TYR A 430 12.78 -10.35 20.70
CA TYR A 430 12.34 -10.34 22.11
C TYR A 430 13.48 -9.97 23.05
N ASP A 431 14.64 -10.60 22.90
CA ASP A 431 15.80 -10.33 23.75
C ASP A 431 16.36 -8.91 23.52
N ASP A 432 16.34 -8.45 22.25
CA ASP A 432 16.78 -7.09 21.91
C ASP A 432 15.85 -6.04 22.52
N ILE A 433 14.52 -6.19 22.42
CA ILE A 433 13.54 -5.31 23.07
C ILE A 433 13.72 -5.29 24.59
N ASN A 434 13.86 -6.46 25.23
CA ASN A 434 14.09 -6.55 26.66
C ASN A 434 15.41 -5.91 27.07
N GLY A 435 16.46 -6.12 26.26
CA GLY A 435 17.76 -5.51 26.47
C GLY A 435 17.75 -3.99 26.30
N LEU A 436 16.96 -3.46 25.33
CA LEU A 436 16.79 -2.03 25.11
C LEU A 436 15.96 -1.37 26.21
N ARG A 437 14.94 -2.07 26.73
CA ARG A 437 14.14 -1.60 27.86
C ARG A 437 15.01 -1.34 29.10
N LYS A 438 15.98 -2.22 29.38
CA LYS A 438 16.97 -1.99 30.44
C LYS A 438 17.97 -0.88 30.08
N ALA A 439 18.33 -0.74 28.80
CA ALA A 439 19.29 0.23 28.33
C ALA A 439 18.78 1.69 28.41
N ILE A 440 17.46 1.91 28.44
CA ILE A 440 16.85 3.24 28.66
C ILE A 440 17.28 3.85 30.00
N GLU A 441 17.59 3.03 30.99
CA GLU A 441 18.04 3.50 32.31
C GLU A 441 19.54 3.87 32.37
N THR A 442 20.25 3.70 31.25
CA THR A 442 21.68 3.97 31.08
C THR A 442 21.89 5.07 30.04
N ASP A 443 23.13 5.37 29.72
CA ASP A 443 23.56 6.29 28.64
C ASP A 443 23.76 5.58 27.28
N TYR A 444 23.15 4.42 27.08
CA TYR A 444 23.32 3.59 25.88
C TYR A 444 22.89 4.32 24.58
N PHE A 445 21.74 4.96 24.62
CA PHE A 445 21.20 5.68 23.46
C PHE A 445 22.01 6.92 23.13
N GLU A 446 22.47 7.65 24.15
CA GLU A 446 23.40 8.78 24.01
C GLU A 446 24.74 8.31 23.42
N GLY A 447 25.21 7.13 23.82
CA GLY A 447 26.39 6.49 23.25
C GLY A 447 26.25 6.20 21.75
N LEU A 448 25.07 5.77 21.30
CA LEU A 448 24.78 5.55 19.89
C LEU A 448 24.73 6.88 19.10
N LEU A 449 24.14 7.94 19.65
CA LEU A 449 24.20 9.27 19.04
C LEU A 449 25.65 9.74 18.83
N LEU A 450 26.49 9.55 19.87
CA LEU A 450 27.91 9.90 19.78
C LEU A 450 28.65 9.07 18.72
N LYS A 451 28.39 7.75 18.67
CA LYS A 451 29.08 6.80 17.78
C LYS A 451 28.68 7.04 16.32
N TYR A 452 27.39 7.07 16.02
CA TYR A 452 26.86 6.96 14.67
C TYR A 452 26.51 8.29 14.01
N LEU A 453 26.16 9.33 14.79
CA LEU A 453 25.70 10.60 14.22
C LEU A 453 26.69 11.76 14.49
N ILE A 454 27.35 11.79 15.65
CA ILE A 454 28.19 12.95 16.04
C ILE A 454 29.65 12.75 15.65
N LYS A 455 30.25 11.59 15.99
CA LYS A 455 31.66 11.26 15.72
C LYS A 455 31.87 10.58 14.37
N ASN A 456 30.84 10.21 13.69
CA ASN A 456 30.88 9.58 12.39
C ASN A 456 31.16 10.62 11.30
N PRO A 457 32.32 10.57 10.60
CA PRO A 457 32.60 11.50 9.51
C PRO A 457 32.04 11.03 8.15
N HIS A 458 31.50 9.80 8.08
CA HIS A 458 30.94 9.23 6.86
C HIS A 458 29.53 9.80 6.63
N GLN A 459 29.49 11.06 6.22
CA GLN A 459 28.26 11.84 6.06
C GLN A 459 28.30 12.66 4.77
N VAL A 460 27.12 12.87 4.20
CA VAL A 460 26.89 13.76 3.06
C VAL A 460 25.83 14.79 3.46
N LEU A 461 26.20 16.06 3.34
CA LEU A 461 25.28 17.19 3.45
C LEU A 461 24.95 17.66 2.03
N ILE A 462 23.70 17.56 1.62
CA ILE A 462 23.25 17.91 0.29
C ILE A 462 22.21 19.02 0.31
N THR A 463 22.31 19.96 -0.64
CA THR A 463 21.27 20.94 -0.90
C THR A 463 20.71 20.75 -2.31
N MET A 464 19.40 20.52 -2.38
CA MET A 464 18.67 20.53 -3.64
C MET A 464 18.17 21.95 -3.93
N LYS A 465 18.51 22.48 -5.10
CA LYS A 465 18.13 23.85 -5.54
C LYS A 465 17.07 23.77 -6.63
N ALA A 466 15.95 24.41 -6.40
CA ALA A 466 14.90 24.52 -7.40
C ALA A 466 15.37 25.39 -8.57
N LYS A 467 15.15 24.93 -9.79
CA LYS A 467 15.52 25.66 -11.02
C LYS A 467 14.47 25.37 -12.10
N LYS A 468 14.05 26.42 -12.81
CA LYS A 468 13.11 26.32 -13.93
C LYS A 468 13.80 25.89 -15.21
N GLY A 469 13.05 25.18 -16.07
CA GLY A 469 13.44 24.86 -17.43
C GLY A 469 14.49 23.78 -17.57
N ILE A 470 14.82 23.01 -16.52
CA ILE A 470 15.79 21.90 -16.60
C ILE A 470 15.25 20.81 -17.54
N ASP A 471 14.02 20.39 -17.32
CA ASP A 471 13.40 19.29 -18.09
C ASP A 471 13.18 19.68 -19.54
N GLU A 472 12.74 20.94 -19.79
CA GLU A 472 12.56 21.44 -21.14
C GLU A 472 13.90 21.51 -21.89
N LYS A 473 14.94 22.02 -21.23
CA LYS A 473 16.29 22.07 -21.81
C LYS A 473 16.79 20.67 -22.15
N LYS A 474 16.64 19.72 -21.22
CA LYS A 474 17.03 18.32 -21.41
C LYS A 474 16.24 17.67 -22.55
N ARG A 475 14.92 17.93 -22.63
CA ARG A 475 14.08 17.44 -23.73
C ARG A 475 14.57 17.94 -25.09
N ILE A 476 14.92 19.24 -25.20
CA ILE A 476 15.47 19.84 -26.44
C ILE A 476 16.82 19.21 -26.77
N GLU A 477 17.72 19.08 -25.79
CA GLU A 477 19.04 18.48 -26.00
C GLU A 477 18.96 17.04 -26.52
N VAL A 478 18.07 16.22 -25.94
CA VAL A 478 17.82 14.84 -26.40
C VAL A 478 17.23 14.82 -27.80
N ALA A 479 16.26 15.68 -28.09
CA ALA A 479 15.67 15.79 -29.43
C ALA A 479 16.71 16.21 -30.51
N GLU A 480 17.56 17.19 -30.20
CA GLU A 480 18.65 17.62 -31.09
C GLU A 480 19.68 16.49 -31.32
N GLN A 481 20.06 15.75 -30.26
CA GLN A 481 20.97 14.62 -30.38
C GLN A 481 20.38 13.50 -31.26
N LEU A 482 19.09 13.16 -31.08
CA LEU A 482 18.42 12.16 -31.89
C LEU A 482 18.23 12.59 -33.35
N ASP A 483 17.94 13.86 -33.59
CA ASP A 483 17.85 14.41 -34.94
C ASP A 483 19.23 14.39 -35.64
N ALA A 484 20.27 14.77 -34.92
CA ALA A 484 21.65 14.68 -35.43
C ALA A 484 22.06 13.23 -35.71
N TYR A 485 21.74 12.32 -34.81
CA TYR A 485 21.99 10.90 -35.02
C TYR A 485 21.21 10.37 -36.24
N LYS A 486 19.93 10.66 -36.37
CA LYS A 486 19.11 10.28 -37.52
C LYS A 486 19.70 10.79 -38.84
N LYS A 487 20.16 12.05 -38.88
CA LYS A 487 20.81 12.64 -40.08
C LYS A 487 22.13 11.94 -40.43
N SER A 488 22.80 11.30 -39.47
CA SER A 488 24.04 10.54 -39.71
C SER A 488 23.81 9.13 -40.25
N LEU A 489 22.58 8.62 -40.18
CA LEU A 489 22.23 7.27 -40.60
C LEU A 489 22.07 7.18 -42.12
N SER A 490 22.49 6.07 -42.70
CA SER A 490 22.18 5.72 -44.07
C SER A 490 20.69 5.36 -44.22
N GLU A 491 20.19 5.46 -45.47
CA GLU A 491 18.81 5.07 -45.79
C GLU A 491 18.45 3.66 -45.35
N ASN A 492 19.41 2.72 -45.47
CA ASN A 492 19.22 1.34 -45.04
C ASN A 492 19.06 1.23 -43.48
N GLN A 493 19.83 2.01 -42.73
CA GLN A 493 19.71 2.03 -41.28
C GLN A 493 18.39 2.67 -40.82
N ILE A 494 17.92 3.74 -41.49
CA ILE A 494 16.61 4.33 -41.20
C ILE A 494 15.51 3.31 -41.49
N THR A 495 15.57 2.61 -42.63
CA THR A 495 14.60 1.56 -42.98
C THR A 495 14.62 0.42 -41.99
N ASP A 496 15.79 0.01 -41.50
CA ASP A 496 15.93 -1.05 -40.45
C ASP A 496 15.27 -0.63 -39.14
N ILE A 497 15.43 0.63 -38.70
CA ILE A 497 14.77 1.13 -37.47
C ILE A 497 13.24 1.15 -37.67
N ILE A 498 12.73 1.60 -38.80
CA ILE A 498 11.28 1.61 -39.09
C ILE A 498 10.73 0.19 -39.08
N GLU A 499 11.44 -0.76 -39.72
CA GLU A 499 11.02 -2.16 -39.76
C GLU A 499 11.05 -2.80 -38.39
N LYS A 500 12.08 -2.57 -37.57
CA LYS A 500 12.14 -3.02 -36.18
C LYS A 500 11.01 -2.45 -35.34
N THR A 501 10.69 -1.16 -35.49
CA THR A 501 9.57 -0.51 -34.80
C THR A 501 8.24 -1.17 -35.22
N ARG A 502 8.04 -1.40 -36.50
CA ARG A 502 6.84 -2.04 -37.03
C ARG A 502 6.66 -3.47 -36.48
N VAL A 503 7.71 -4.28 -36.58
CA VAL A 503 7.70 -5.68 -36.10
C VAL A 503 7.48 -5.76 -34.61
N LEU A 504 8.07 -4.85 -33.82
CA LEU A 504 7.84 -4.80 -32.39
C LEU A 504 6.38 -4.46 -32.05
N LYS A 505 5.80 -3.44 -32.71
CA LYS A 505 4.39 -3.07 -32.54
C LYS A 505 3.44 -4.19 -32.94
N GLU A 506 3.75 -4.91 -34.02
CA GLU A 506 2.99 -6.08 -34.45
C GLU A 506 3.07 -7.21 -33.43
N ARG A 507 4.27 -7.49 -32.89
CA ARG A 507 4.43 -8.47 -31.80
C ARG A 507 3.59 -8.08 -30.58
N GLN A 508 3.64 -6.83 -30.16
CA GLN A 508 2.86 -6.35 -29.00
C GLN A 508 1.35 -6.47 -29.23
N ALA A 509 0.88 -6.21 -30.45
CA ALA A 509 -0.54 -6.26 -30.82
C ALA A 509 -1.04 -7.70 -31.09
N SER A 510 -0.16 -8.64 -31.43
CA SER A 510 -0.55 -10.01 -31.72
C SER A 510 -1.03 -10.76 -30.47
N VAL A 511 -1.89 -11.74 -30.64
CA VAL A 511 -2.32 -12.67 -29.56
C VAL A 511 -1.35 -13.85 -29.51
N ASP A 512 -1.08 -14.39 -28.31
CA ASP A 512 -0.30 -15.61 -28.18
C ASP A 512 -1.01 -16.80 -28.80
N SER A 513 -0.24 -17.79 -29.27
CA SER A 513 -0.83 -19.00 -29.86
C SER A 513 -1.60 -19.80 -28.80
N GLU A 514 -2.58 -20.57 -29.22
CA GLU A 514 -3.36 -21.43 -28.33
C GLU A 514 -2.44 -22.46 -27.62
N GLU A 515 -1.41 -22.94 -28.28
CA GLU A 515 -0.39 -23.84 -27.72
C GLU A 515 0.40 -23.16 -26.59
N ALA A 516 0.84 -21.91 -26.79
CA ALA A 516 1.53 -21.13 -25.77
C ALA A 516 0.60 -20.85 -24.57
N LEU A 517 -0.64 -20.41 -24.82
CA LEU A 517 -1.62 -20.16 -23.75
C LEU A 517 -1.92 -21.42 -22.92
N THR A 518 -1.93 -22.61 -23.56
CA THR A 518 -2.16 -23.88 -22.86
C THR A 518 -0.96 -24.37 -22.06
N ALA A 519 0.26 -23.87 -22.35
CA ALA A 519 1.45 -24.18 -21.55
C ALA A 519 1.36 -23.63 -20.12
N ILE A 520 0.69 -22.48 -19.91
CA ILE A 520 0.47 -21.97 -18.56
C ILE A 520 -0.46 -22.89 -17.79
N PRO A 521 -0.04 -23.43 -16.63
CA PRO A 521 -0.89 -24.28 -15.81
C PRO A 521 -2.05 -23.44 -15.25
N LEU A 522 -3.26 -23.88 -15.51
CA LEU A 522 -4.48 -23.29 -14.99
C LEU A 522 -5.12 -24.26 -13.99
N LEU A 523 -5.55 -23.74 -12.85
CA LEU A 523 -6.37 -24.49 -11.91
C LEU A 523 -7.66 -24.95 -12.57
N ARG A 524 -8.17 -26.08 -12.13
CA ARG A 524 -9.50 -26.55 -12.49
C ARG A 524 -10.50 -26.04 -11.45
N ARG A 525 -11.78 -25.99 -11.81
CA ARG A 525 -12.83 -25.57 -10.87
C ARG A 525 -12.95 -26.50 -9.66
N GLU A 526 -12.54 -27.76 -9.80
CA GLU A 526 -12.46 -28.73 -8.70
C GLU A 526 -11.36 -28.45 -7.69
N ASP A 527 -10.31 -27.71 -8.11
CA ASP A 527 -9.20 -27.33 -7.24
C ASP A 527 -9.55 -26.12 -6.33
N LEU A 528 -10.70 -25.47 -6.59
CA LEU A 528 -11.18 -24.33 -5.81
C LEU A 528 -11.80 -24.79 -4.49
N ASN A 529 -11.39 -24.15 -3.39
CA ASN A 529 -11.98 -24.42 -2.10
C ASN A 529 -13.45 -23.95 -2.08
N ARG A 530 -14.41 -24.85 -1.82
CA ARG A 530 -15.83 -24.54 -1.73
C ARG A 530 -16.28 -24.17 -0.33
N GLU A 531 -15.48 -24.48 0.68
CA GLU A 531 -15.78 -24.13 2.06
C GLU A 531 -15.36 -22.70 2.38
N ILE A 532 -16.05 -22.12 3.35
CA ILE A 532 -15.73 -20.79 3.88
C ILE A 532 -15.29 -20.91 5.33
N GLU A 533 -14.41 -20.01 5.75
CA GLU A 533 -13.97 -19.91 7.13
C GLU A 533 -15.18 -19.75 8.09
N ASN A 534 -15.04 -20.30 9.28
CA ASN A 534 -16.03 -20.09 10.33
C ASN A 534 -15.77 -18.71 10.95
N ASP A 535 -16.71 -17.77 10.75
CA ASP A 535 -16.66 -16.41 11.29
C ASP A 535 -17.68 -16.28 12.46
N GLU A 536 -17.74 -17.28 13.34
CA GLU A 536 -18.61 -17.21 14.53
C GLU A 536 -18.16 -16.13 15.48
N ILE A 537 -19.09 -15.35 16.00
CA ILE A 537 -18.86 -14.30 16.96
C ILE A 537 -19.67 -14.60 18.23
N GLU A 538 -19.01 -14.55 19.37
CA GLU A 538 -19.68 -14.69 20.65
C GLU A 538 -20.50 -13.43 20.95
N ASN A 539 -21.71 -13.62 21.47
CA ASN A 539 -22.61 -12.53 21.87
C ASN A 539 -22.95 -12.67 23.33
N GLY A 540 -22.41 -11.80 24.17
CA GLY A 540 -22.59 -11.76 25.61
C GLY A 540 -22.98 -10.39 26.12
N GLY A 541 -22.71 -10.12 27.38
CA GLY A 541 -22.99 -8.84 28.02
C GLY A 541 -22.01 -8.48 29.12
N ILE A 542 -21.72 -7.18 29.27
CA ILE A 542 -20.93 -6.58 30.36
C ILE A 542 -21.77 -5.44 30.94
N GLU A 543 -22.11 -5.52 32.24
CA GLU A 543 -22.92 -4.47 32.91
C GLU A 543 -24.20 -4.08 32.14
N GLY A 544 -24.86 -5.06 31.50
CA GLY A 544 -26.07 -4.83 30.69
C GLY A 544 -25.82 -4.32 29.28
N ILE A 545 -24.58 -4.05 28.89
CA ILE A 545 -24.18 -3.65 27.54
C ILE A 545 -23.90 -4.89 26.70
N ARG A 546 -24.36 -4.93 25.45
CA ARG A 546 -24.06 -6.02 24.52
C ARG A 546 -22.55 -6.06 24.25
N HIS A 547 -21.96 -7.23 24.39
CA HIS A 547 -20.55 -7.47 24.13
C HIS A 547 -20.38 -8.58 23.11
N PHE A 548 -19.79 -8.26 21.96
CA PHE A 548 -19.37 -9.19 20.94
C PHE A 548 -17.90 -9.52 21.11
N HIS A 549 -17.54 -10.79 20.96
CA HIS A 549 -16.15 -11.21 20.98
C HIS A 549 -15.83 -12.15 19.82
N TYR A 550 -14.70 -11.92 19.19
CA TYR A 550 -14.14 -12.81 18.18
C TYR A 550 -12.84 -13.43 18.71
N ASP A 551 -12.89 -14.74 18.97
CA ASP A 551 -11.75 -15.49 19.50
C ASP A 551 -10.76 -15.81 18.41
N ILE A 552 -9.55 -15.26 18.52
CA ILE A 552 -8.45 -15.45 17.58
C ILE A 552 -7.12 -15.16 18.27
N ASN A 553 -6.07 -15.94 17.94
CA ASN A 553 -4.72 -15.62 18.39
C ASN A 553 -4.25 -14.29 17.74
N SER A 554 -4.03 -13.28 18.55
CA SER A 554 -3.62 -11.93 18.17
C SER A 554 -2.21 -11.54 18.67
N ASN A 555 -1.41 -12.53 19.07
CA ASN A 555 -0.01 -12.34 19.52
C ASN A 555 0.13 -11.36 20.69
N GLY A 556 -0.78 -11.46 21.68
CA GLY A 556 -0.79 -10.61 22.88
C GLY A 556 -1.30 -9.19 22.65
N ILE A 557 -2.04 -8.97 21.57
CA ILE A 557 -2.68 -7.68 21.25
C ILE A 557 -4.19 -7.82 21.47
N VAL A 558 -4.76 -6.94 22.30
CA VAL A 558 -6.20 -6.80 22.41
C VAL A 558 -6.69 -5.66 21.52
N TYR A 559 -7.73 -5.93 20.75
CA TYR A 559 -8.48 -4.91 20.00
C TYR A 559 -9.82 -4.68 20.70
N LEU A 560 -10.12 -3.42 20.96
CA LEU A 560 -11.34 -2.97 21.61
C LEU A 560 -12.03 -1.93 20.74
N ASN A 561 -13.24 -2.24 20.28
CA ASN A 561 -14.06 -1.34 19.49
C ASN A 561 -15.35 -1.02 20.25
N LEU A 562 -15.67 0.27 20.36
CA LEU A 562 -16.89 0.79 20.99
C LEU A 562 -17.77 1.41 19.91
N TYR A 563 -19.01 0.93 19.80
CA TYR A 563 -19.96 1.40 18.79
C TYR A 563 -21.08 2.16 19.48
N PHE A 564 -21.18 3.44 19.20
CA PHE A 564 -22.27 4.31 19.71
C PHE A 564 -23.29 4.58 18.63
N ASN A 565 -24.51 4.15 18.83
CA ASN A 565 -25.60 4.32 17.90
C ASN A 565 -25.95 5.81 17.74
N LEU A 566 -26.03 6.27 16.48
CA LEU A 566 -26.39 7.65 16.10
C LEU A 566 -27.80 7.76 15.52
N GLU A 567 -28.59 6.67 15.55
CA GLU A 567 -29.94 6.67 15.04
C GLU A 567 -30.81 7.72 15.76
N GLY A 568 -31.48 8.58 14.99
CA GLY A 568 -32.29 9.67 15.53
C GLY A 568 -31.57 11.02 15.58
N LEU A 569 -30.26 11.11 15.29
CA LEU A 569 -29.60 12.39 15.10
C LEU A 569 -29.98 13.00 13.74
N SER A 570 -30.11 14.33 13.70
CA SER A 570 -30.31 15.07 12.46
C SER A 570 -29.04 14.98 11.56
N LYS A 571 -29.21 15.23 10.26
CA LYS A 571 -28.06 15.28 9.31
C LYS A 571 -26.99 16.28 9.76
N LYS A 572 -27.43 17.45 10.28
CA LYS A 572 -26.51 18.47 10.82
C LYS A 572 -25.77 17.97 12.05
N ASP A 573 -26.44 17.24 12.94
CA ASP A 573 -25.80 16.66 14.12
C ASP A 573 -24.76 15.58 13.74
N ILE A 574 -25.00 14.78 12.68
CA ILE A 574 -24.02 13.80 12.18
C ILE A 574 -22.78 14.49 11.60
N PHE A 575 -22.92 15.63 10.94
CA PHE A 575 -21.75 16.43 10.52
C PHE A 575 -20.94 16.93 11.71
N TYR A 576 -21.61 17.39 12.77
CA TYR A 576 -20.91 17.75 14.02
C TYR A 576 -20.31 16.52 14.73
N ALA A 577 -20.93 15.34 14.64
CA ALA A 577 -20.33 14.10 15.14
C ALA A 577 -19.04 13.73 14.36
N ASN A 578 -18.97 14.03 13.07
CA ASN A 578 -17.70 13.90 12.33
C ASN A 578 -16.64 14.88 12.83
N ILE A 579 -16.99 16.14 13.06
CA ILE A 579 -16.07 17.10 13.70
C ILE A 579 -15.62 16.56 15.06
N LEU A 580 -16.55 16.06 15.88
CA LEU A 580 -16.25 15.50 17.20
C LEU A 580 -15.16 14.41 17.12
N THR A 581 -15.18 13.53 16.10
CA THR A 581 -14.16 12.49 15.93
C THR A 581 -12.74 13.02 15.70
N ARG A 582 -12.60 14.26 15.20
CA ARG A 582 -11.31 14.93 14.99
C ARG A 582 -10.82 15.64 16.25
N LEU A 583 -11.73 16.09 17.08
CA LEU A 583 -11.42 16.84 18.29
C LEU A 583 -10.97 15.95 19.44
N ILE A 584 -11.59 14.77 19.59
CA ILE A 584 -11.22 13.80 20.61
C ILE A 584 -9.76 13.36 20.38
N LEU A 585 -8.94 13.33 21.42
CA LEU A 585 -7.47 13.19 21.42
C LEU A 585 -6.67 14.42 20.95
N SER A 586 -7.32 15.41 20.33
CA SER A 586 -6.64 16.61 19.83
C SER A 586 -6.94 17.85 20.67
N MET A 587 -7.89 17.76 21.61
CA MET A 587 -8.26 18.79 22.59
C MET A 587 -7.77 18.38 23.98
N ASN A 588 -7.65 19.33 24.90
CA ASN A 588 -7.42 19.05 26.30
C ASN A 588 -8.60 18.29 26.91
N THR A 589 -8.33 17.54 27.98
CA THR A 589 -9.37 17.00 28.85
C THR A 589 -9.33 17.69 30.22
N VAL A 590 -10.23 17.32 31.12
CA VAL A 590 -10.23 17.83 32.50
C VAL A 590 -8.91 17.49 33.22
N ASN A 591 -8.31 16.35 32.91
CA ASN A 591 -7.15 15.84 33.63
C ASN A 591 -5.82 15.99 32.88
N TYR A 592 -5.83 16.18 31.55
CA TYR A 592 -4.63 16.18 30.73
C TYR A 592 -4.67 17.28 29.66
N GLU A 593 -3.50 17.87 29.41
CA GLU A 593 -3.25 18.61 28.18
C GLU A 593 -3.20 17.64 26.97
N TYR A 594 -3.62 18.10 25.79
CA TYR A 594 -3.68 17.26 24.59
C TYR A 594 -2.32 16.64 24.24
N SER A 595 -1.22 17.37 24.47
CA SER A 595 0.13 16.89 24.22
C SER A 595 0.49 15.67 25.10
N GLU A 596 0.00 15.66 26.36
CA GLU A 596 0.18 14.51 27.26
C GLU A 596 -0.72 13.34 26.83
N LEU A 597 -1.95 13.59 26.38
CA LEU A 597 -2.84 12.55 25.86
C LEU A 597 -2.24 11.84 24.65
N VAL A 598 -1.67 12.59 23.71
CA VAL A 598 -0.99 12.02 22.54
C VAL A 598 0.23 11.20 22.98
N ARG A 599 1.03 11.68 23.93
CA ARG A 599 2.15 10.91 24.48
C ARG A 599 1.70 9.60 25.15
N GLN A 600 0.64 9.65 25.97
CA GLN A 600 0.08 8.47 26.62
C GLN A 600 -0.48 7.46 25.62
N SER A 601 -1.20 7.94 24.60
CA SER A 601 -1.72 7.10 23.52
C SER A 601 -0.57 6.39 22.79
N ASN A 602 0.47 7.11 22.39
CA ASN A 602 1.63 6.54 21.69
C ASN A 602 2.45 5.59 22.59
N ALA A 603 2.49 5.85 23.91
CA ALA A 603 3.26 5.02 24.85
C ALA A 603 2.59 3.68 25.16
N TYR A 604 1.26 3.65 25.20
CA TYR A 604 0.53 2.51 25.79
C TYR A 604 -0.44 1.84 24.81
N THR A 605 -0.64 2.39 23.62
CA THR A 605 -1.55 1.82 22.63
C THR A 605 -0.86 1.67 21.28
N GLY A 606 -1.42 0.81 20.42
CA GLY A 606 -1.08 0.74 19.01
C GLY A 606 -1.84 1.78 18.18
N GLY A 607 -2.59 2.66 18.83
CA GLY A 607 -3.41 3.71 18.27
C GLY A 607 -4.86 3.66 18.74
N ILE A 608 -5.46 4.84 18.85
CA ILE A 608 -6.89 5.05 19.10
C ILE A 608 -7.42 5.85 17.94
N ASN A 609 -8.53 5.40 17.35
CA ASN A 609 -9.16 6.02 16.19
C ASN A 609 -10.65 6.25 16.44
N PHE A 610 -11.15 7.38 15.97
CA PHE A 610 -12.57 7.75 16.02
C PHE A 610 -13.08 7.97 14.61
N GLN A 611 -14.23 7.38 14.27
CA GLN A 611 -14.83 7.54 12.96
C GLN A 611 -16.36 7.47 13.02
N VAL A 612 -17.05 8.13 12.10
CA VAL A 612 -18.47 7.90 11.83
C VAL A 612 -18.57 6.91 10.69
N GLY A 613 -19.43 5.93 10.85
CA GLY A 613 -19.72 4.91 9.85
C GLY A 613 -21.17 4.46 9.91
N SER A 614 -21.55 3.56 9.04
CA SER A 614 -22.90 2.99 9.05
C SER A 614 -22.86 1.50 8.73
N ILE A 615 -23.81 0.77 9.31
CA ILE A 615 -23.99 -0.66 9.07
C ILE A 615 -25.38 -0.83 8.44
N SER A 616 -25.42 -1.38 7.23
CA SER A 616 -26.67 -1.62 6.51
C SER A 616 -26.95 -3.11 6.39
N ASN A 617 -28.21 -3.49 6.31
CA ASN A 617 -28.59 -4.86 5.99
C ASN A 617 -28.01 -5.25 4.61
N ILE A 618 -27.46 -6.47 4.50
CA ILE A 618 -26.75 -6.90 3.29
C ILE A 618 -27.68 -6.99 2.08
N ASP A 619 -28.96 -7.25 2.30
CA ASP A 619 -29.96 -7.46 1.25
C ASP A 619 -30.91 -6.27 1.05
N SER A 620 -30.71 -5.15 1.76
CA SER A 620 -31.57 -3.95 1.66
C SER A 620 -30.78 -2.65 1.66
N ASP A 621 -31.09 -1.76 0.73
CA ASP A 621 -30.53 -0.41 0.65
C ASP A 621 -31.26 0.63 1.54
N GLN A 622 -32.35 0.21 2.21
CA GLN A 622 -33.24 1.08 3.00
C GLN A 622 -33.12 0.88 4.52
N LYS A 623 -32.29 -0.06 4.98
CA LYS A 623 -32.06 -0.32 6.41
C LYS A 623 -30.59 -0.08 6.73
N CYS A 624 -30.34 1.03 7.39
CA CYS A 624 -29.00 1.47 7.72
C CYS A 624 -28.97 2.12 9.11
N THR A 625 -28.05 1.70 9.96
CA THR A 625 -27.84 2.29 11.28
C THR A 625 -26.49 2.98 11.31
N PRO A 626 -26.44 4.30 11.56
CA PRO A 626 -25.18 5.02 11.72
C PRO A 626 -24.59 4.83 13.12
N TYR A 627 -23.26 4.81 13.19
CA TYR A 627 -22.50 4.68 14.43
C TYR A 627 -21.34 5.68 14.47
N LEU A 628 -21.07 6.20 15.68
CA LEU A 628 -19.72 6.69 16.01
C LEU A 628 -18.94 5.49 16.56
N ILE A 629 -17.82 5.19 15.94
CA ILE A 629 -17.02 4.01 16.23
C ILE A 629 -15.68 4.46 16.81
N VAL A 630 -15.35 3.94 17.98
CA VAL A 630 -14.05 4.15 18.64
C VAL A 630 -13.28 2.85 18.56
N LYS A 631 -12.09 2.86 17.97
CA LYS A 631 -11.22 1.69 17.81
C LYS A 631 -9.94 1.90 18.59
N GLY A 632 -9.68 1.01 19.53
CA GLY A 632 -8.42 1.00 20.29
C GLY A 632 -7.73 -0.34 20.18
N LYS A 633 -6.39 -0.32 20.19
CA LYS A 633 -5.57 -1.53 20.20
C LYS A 633 -4.37 -1.35 21.13
N ALA A 634 -4.05 -2.37 21.91
CA ALA A 634 -2.92 -2.32 22.84
C ALA A 634 -2.35 -3.73 23.10
N LEU A 635 -1.12 -3.79 23.58
CA LEU A 635 -0.64 -5.03 24.21
C LEU A 635 -1.45 -5.33 25.46
N VAL A 636 -1.68 -6.60 25.74
CA VAL A 636 -2.38 -7.09 26.94
C VAL A 636 -1.88 -6.40 28.22
N SER A 637 -0.56 -6.25 28.37
CA SER A 637 0.07 -5.57 29.50
C SER A 637 -0.34 -4.09 29.68
N ASN A 638 -0.92 -3.47 28.66
CA ASN A 638 -1.37 -2.08 28.66
C ASN A 638 -2.89 -1.92 28.51
N ALA A 639 -3.65 -3.03 28.61
CA ALA A 639 -5.11 -2.99 28.47
C ALA A 639 -5.78 -2.01 29.45
N ASP A 640 -5.30 -1.94 30.70
CA ASP A 640 -5.77 -1.00 31.72
C ASP A 640 -5.60 0.46 31.29
N LYS A 641 -4.43 0.78 30.74
CA LYS A 641 -4.08 2.14 30.31
C LYS A 641 -4.88 2.55 29.09
N MET A 642 -5.07 1.65 28.12
CA MET A 642 -5.93 1.89 26.96
C MET A 642 -7.37 2.21 27.38
N VAL A 643 -7.97 1.39 28.26
CA VAL A 643 -9.36 1.61 28.71
C VAL A 643 -9.49 2.92 29.47
N ARG A 644 -8.52 3.26 30.34
CA ARG A 644 -8.51 4.56 31.06
C ARG A 644 -8.38 5.74 30.11
N LEU A 645 -7.51 5.66 29.09
CA LEU A 645 -7.38 6.71 28.08
C LEU A 645 -8.68 6.86 27.28
N LEU A 646 -9.31 5.76 26.85
CA LEU A 646 -10.60 5.79 26.16
C LEU A 646 -11.67 6.45 27.03
N LYS A 647 -11.75 6.08 28.33
CA LYS A 647 -12.66 6.71 29.29
C LYS A 647 -12.42 8.22 29.38
N GLU A 648 -11.18 8.63 29.55
CA GLU A 648 -10.80 10.03 29.67
C GLU A 648 -11.22 10.86 28.47
N VAL A 649 -10.85 10.42 27.25
CA VAL A 649 -11.12 11.20 26.06
C VAL A 649 -12.58 11.18 25.64
N ILE A 650 -13.34 10.13 25.96
CA ILE A 650 -14.77 10.02 25.66
C ILE A 650 -15.60 10.89 26.61
N LEU A 651 -15.28 10.89 27.90
CA LEU A 651 -16.12 11.52 28.94
C LEU A 651 -15.66 12.91 29.37
N HIS A 652 -14.39 13.24 29.20
CA HIS A 652 -13.80 14.42 29.82
C HIS A 652 -13.11 15.40 28.86
N THR A 653 -13.29 15.24 27.54
CA THR A 653 -12.76 16.20 26.56
C THR A 653 -13.39 17.58 26.73
N ASP A 654 -12.57 18.62 26.80
CA ASP A 654 -12.99 20.01 26.89
C ASP A 654 -13.01 20.66 25.50
N TYR A 655 -14.22 21.01 25.03
CA TYR A 655 -14.43 21.61 23.72
C TYR A 655 -14.42 23.15 23.75
N THR A 656 -14.04 23.80 24.87
CA THR A 656 -14.19 25.25 25.07
C THR A 656 -13.04 26.07 24.51
N ASP A 657 -11.88 25.48 24.24
CA ASP A 657 -10.72 26.16 23.66
C ASP A 657 -10.97 26.52 22.18
N LYS A 658 -11.46 27.75 21.94
CA LYS A 658 -11.76 28.24 20.59
C LYS A 658 -10.54 28.34 19.68
N ILE A 659 -9.36 28.61 20.23
CA ILE A 659 -8.13 28.75 19.44
C ILE A 659 -7.76 27.37 18.89
N ARG A 660 -7.67 26.40 19.76
CA ARG A 660 -7.33 25.03 19.38
C ARG A 660 -8.38 24.41 18.45
N LEU A 661 -9.65 24.64 18.75
CA LEU A 661 -10.76 24.19 17.91
C LEU A 661 -10.65 24.74 16.47
N ARG A 662 -10.34 26.03 16.33
CA ARG A 662 -10.12 26.66 15.02
C ARG A 662 -8.94 26.04 14.27
N GLU A 663 -7.82 25.83 14.96
CA GLU A 663 -6.62 25.20 14.37
C GLU A 663 -6.94 23.82 13.78
N ILE A 664 -7.60 22.95 14.55
CA ILE A 664 -7.95 21.58 14.11
C ILE A 664 -8.91 21.62 12.90
N LEU A 665 -9.90 22.50 12.90
CA LEU A 665 -10.83 22.64 11.77
C LEU A 665 -10.15 23.19 10.51
N MET A 666 -9.22 24.12 10.66
CA MET A 666 -8.44 24.64 9.54
C MET A 666 -7.51 23.58 8.96
N GLU A 667 -6.87 22.79 9.82
CA GLU A 667 -6.03 21.66 9.41
C GLU A 667 -6.85 20.60 8.66
N GLU A 668 -8.01 20.21 9.19
CA GLU A 668 -8.91 19.26 8.54
C GLU A 668 -9.40 19.79 7.17
N LYS A 669 -9.75 21.08 7.07
CA LYS A 669 -10.13 21.70 5.80
C LYS A 669 -8.97 21.70 4.81
N ALA A 670 -7.77 22.06 5.24
CA ALA A 670 -6.57 22.05 4.39
C ALA A 670 -6.27 20.65 3.86
N ASN A 671 -6.44 19.61 4.68
CA ASN A 671 -6.30 18.22 4.26
C ASN A 671 -7.35 17.85 3.19
N TRP A 672 -8.61 18.30 3.36
CA TRP A 672 -9.65 18.12 2.33
C TRP A 672 -9.29 18.85 1.04
N ASP A 673 -8.82 20.10 1.11
CA ASP A 673 -8.43 20.90 -0.06
C ASP A 673 -7.34 20.18 -0.89
N MET A 674 -6.38 19.53 -0.22
CA MET A 674 -5.30 18.80 -0.87
C MET A 674 -5.75 17.44 -1.45
N THR A 675 -6.63 16.73 -0.74
CA THR A 675 -6.89 15.31 -1.04
C THR A 675 -8.18 15.06 -1.80
N ALA A 676 -9.15 15.99 -1.80
CA ALA A 676 -10.46 15.78 -2.40
C ALA A 676 -10.40 15.41 -3.89
N PHE A 677 -9.57 16.10 -4.67
CA PHE A 677 -9.43 15.78 -6.10
C PHE A 677 -8.80 14.40 -6.35
N ALA A 678 -7.79 14.02 -5.60
CA ALA A 678 -7.17 12.70 -5.73
C ALA A 678 -8.14 11.54 -5.40
N ARG A 679 -9.09 11.80 -4.49
CA ARG A 679 -10.16 10.87 -4.07
C ARG A 679 -11.45 11.02 -4.89
N GLY A 680 -11.44 11.74 -6.00
CA GLY A 680 -12.62 12.13 -6.78
C GLY A 680 -13.53 10.95 -7.15
N HIS A 681 -12.98 9.77 -7.49
CA HIS A 681 -13.77 8.57 -7.79
C HIS A 681 -14.61 8.09 -6.58
N THR A 682 -14.00 7.99 -5.39
CA THR A 682 -14.73 7.57 -4.18
C THR A 682 -15.78 8.59 -3.77
N LEU A 683 -15.48 9.87 -3.90
CA LEU A 683 -16.42 10.95 -3.62
C LEU A 683 -17.60 10.96 -4.60
N CYS A 684 -17.35 10.74 -5.90
CA CYS A 684 -18.42 10.60 -6.89
C CYS A 684 -19.29 9.39 -6.65
N ILE A 685 -18.73 8.23 -6.27
CA ILE A 685 -19.50 7.03 -5.94
C ILE A 685 -20.36 7.25 -4.70
N SER A 686 -19.78 7.76 -3.60
CA SER A 686 -20.53 8.05 -2.38
C SER A 686 -21.68 9.03 -2.64
N ARG A 687 -21.38 10.09 -3.40
CA ARG A 687 -22.38 11.09 -3.78
C ARG A 687 -23.49 10.49 -4.65
N LEU A 688 -23.14 9.70 -5.67
CA LEU A 688 -24.09 9.01 -6.54
C LEU A 688 -25.02 8.08 -5.75
N LEU A 689 -24.45 7.24 -4.88
CA LEU A 689 -25.24 6.33 -4.04
C LEU A 689 -26.21 7.07 -3.11
N SER A 690 -25.86 8.28 -2.69
CA SER A 690 -26.72 9.07 -1.81
C SER A 690 -28.03 9.55 -2.47
N TYR A 691 -28.12 9.52 -3.81
CA TYR A 691 -29.34 9.94 -4.52
C TYR A 691 -30.48 8.93 -4.35
N PHE A 692 -30.16 7.66 -4.18
CA PHE A 692 -31.15 6.59 -4.18
C PHE A 692 -31.02 5.56 -3.03
N SER A 693 -29.99 5.60 -2.20
CA SER A 693 -29.75 4.63 -1.13
C SER A 693 -29.61 5.32 0.22
N GLU A 694 -30.24 4.76 1.27
CA GLU A 694 -30.09 5.29 2.64
C GLU A 694 -28.65 5.11 3.16
N ALA A 695 -28.06 3.95 2.94
CA ALA A 695 -26.65 3.72 3.27
C ALA A 695 -25.74 4.73 2.56
N GLY A 696 -26.02 5.04 1.28
CA GLY A 696 -25.32 6.07 0.53
C GLY A 696 -25.45 7.46 1.14
N ARG A 697 -26.64 7.81 1.67
CA ARG A 697 -26.85 9.10 2.37
C ARG A 697 -26.02 9.23 3.63
N TYR A 698 -25.91 8.15 4.41
CA TYR A 698 -25.02 8.15 5.58
C TYR A 698 -23.55 8.18 5.19
N SER A 699 -23.14 7.44 4.16
CA SER A 699 -21.79 7.50 3.63
C SER A 699 -21.40 8.90 3.16
N GLU A 700 -22.36 9.63 2.56
CA GLU A 700 -22.16 11.01 2.10
C GLU A 700 -22.01 12.01 3.25
N THR A 701 -22.35 11.65 4.49
CA THR A 701 -22.07 12.50 5.66
C THR A 701 -20.58 12.60 5.99
N THR A 702 -19.75 11.75 5.41
CA THR A 702 -18.28 11.81 5.45
C THR A 702 -17.67 12.12 4.08
N GLY A 703 -18.48 12.45 3.08
CA GLY A 703 -18.11 12.74 1.70
C GLY A 703 -18.14 14.23 1.34
N LEU A 704 -18.56 14.54 0.12
CA LEU A 704 -18.62 15.93 -0.37
C LEU A 704 -19.52 16.82 0.46
N SER A 705 -20.67 16.31 0.94
CA SER A 705 -21.59 17.08 1.81
C SER A 705 -20.90 17.55 3.09
N TYR A 706 -20.06 16.71 3.69
CA TYR A 706 -19.26 17.07 4.85
C TYR A 706 -18.20 18.13 4.50
N TYR A 707 -17.52 17.99 3.38
CA TYR A 707 -16.52 18.96 2.94
C TYR A 707 -17.11 20.37 2.73
N TYR A 708 -18.30 20.46 2.12
CA TYR A 708 -19.01 21.73 2.01
C TYR A 708 -19.42 22.31 3.38
N PHE A 709 -19.93 21.46 4.27
CA PHE A 709 -20.30 21.86 5.63
C PHE A 709 -19.07 22.36 6.42
N LEU A 710 -17.96 21.61 6.39
CA LEU A 710 -16.72 22.00 7.06
C LEU A 710 -16.18 23.33 6.54
N SER A 711 -16.23 23.56 5.23
CA SER A 711 -15.80 24.80 4.61
C SER A 711 -16.64 25.99 5.05
N ASP A 712 -17.97 25.82 5.16
CA ASP A 712 -18.87 26.86 5.70
C ASP A 712 -18.60 27.12 7.20
N VAL A 713 -18.39 26.07 7.99
CA VAL A 713 -18.05 26.18 9.42
C VAL A 713 -16.74 26.97 9.61
N VAL A 714 -15.70 26.64 8.86
CA VAL A 714 -14.41 27.35 8.95
C VAL A 714 -14.56 28.81 8.53
N ALA A 715 -15.26 29.08 7.44
CA ALA A 715 -15.47 30.45 6.95
C ALA A 715 -16.25 31.34 7.92
N ARG A 716 -17.17 30.78 8.70
CA ARG A 716 -18.03 31.52 9.65
C ARG A 716 -17.64 31.31 11.11
N PHE A 717 -16.49 30.68 11.37
CA PHE A 717 -16.09 30.23 12.70
C PHE A 717 -16.28 31.28 13.80
N ASP A 718 -15.83 32.53 13.60
CA ASP A 718 -15.91 33.58 14.59
C ASP A 718 -17.39 33.93 14.97
N ALA A 719 -18.32 33.77 14.04
CA ALA A 719 -19.74 34.02 14.27
C ALA A 719 -20.47 32.85 14.95
N ILE A 720 -20.02 31.61 14.75
CA ILE A 720 -20.76 30.41 15.17
C ILE A 720 -20.08 29.60 16.27
N SER A 721 -18.85 29.98 16.70
CA SER A 721 -18.03 29.18 17.61
C SER A 721 -18.74 28.82 18.93
N ASP A 722 -19.49 29.74 19.54
CA ASP A 722 -20.22 29.50 20.79
C ASP A 722 -21.41 28.52 20.58
N GLU A 723 -22.16 28.68 19.50
CA GLU A 723 -23.21 27.74 19.11
C GLU A 723 -22.62 26.34 18.83
N MET A 724 -21.51 26.30 18.11
CA MET A 724 -20.82 25.06 17.80
C MET A 724 -20.32 24.33 19.05
N ILE A 725 -19.65 25.00 19.97
CA ILE A 725 -19.21 24.45 21.25
C ILE A 725 -20.41 23.89 22.03
N SER A 726 -21.47 24.63 22.13
CA SER A 726 -22.70 24.18 22.80
C SER A 726 -23.28 22.93 22.11
N CYS A 727 -23.26 22.86 20.79
CA CYS A 727 -23.69 21.72 20.02
C CYS A 727 -22.78 20.50 20.27
N LEU A 728 -21.46 20.67 20.24
CA LEU A 728 -20.48 19.59 20.49
C LEU A 728 -20.62 19.01 21.89
N GLN A 729 -20.76 19.87 22.92
CA GLN A 729 -20.98 19.44 24.29
C GLN A 729 -22.30 18.68 24.45
N ARG A 730 -23.36 19.13 23.80
CA ARG A 730 -24.66 18.45 23.78
C ARG A 730 -24.52 17.06 23.12
N LEU A 731 -23.91 17.01 21.94
CA LEU A 731 -23.75 15.78 21.17
C LEU A 731 -22.87 14.76 21.91
N ALA A 732 -21.78 15.17 22.52
CA ALA A 732 -20.95 14.27 23.30
C ALA A 732 -21.76 13.60 24.42
N LYS A 733 -22.58 14.36 25.14
CA LYS A 733 -23.48 13.82 26.18
C LYS A 733 -24.56 12.91 25.63
N GLN A 734 -25.08 13.16 24.41
CA GLN A 734 -26.12 12.34 23.80
C GLN A 734 -25.55 11.05 23.18
N ILE A 735 -24.36 11.09 22.62
CA ILE A 735 -23.74 9.97 21.92
C ILE A 735 -23.13 8.98 22.92
N PHE A 736 -22.30 9.47 23.84
CA PHE A 736 -21.53 8.63 24.76
C PHE A 736 -22.34 8.19 25.98
N THR A 737 -23.37 7.40 25.75
CA THR A 737 -24.26 6.86 26.78
C THR A 737 -24.26 5.34 26.74
N ARG A 738 -24.61 4.71 27.88
CA ARG A 738 -24.75 3.24 27.98
C ARG A 738 -25.76 2.69 26.97
N HIS A 739 -26.88 3.41 26.79
CA HIS A 739 -27.96 2.98 25.91
C HIS A 739 -27.51 2.84 24.45
N ASN A 740 -26.61 3.72 24.01
CA ASN A 740 -26.14 3.72 22.61
C ASN A 740 -25.01 2.75 22.35
N LEU A 741 -24.37 2.20 23.40
CA LEU A 741 -23.14 1.44 23.32
C LEU A 741 -23.38 -0.04 23.08
N PHE A 742 -22.62 -0.61 22.16
CA PHE A 742 -22.20 -2.00 22.24
C PHE A 742 -20.67 -2.11 22.10
N ILE A 743 -20.12 -3.18 22.64
CA ILE A 743 -18.68 -3.42 22.73
C ILE A 743 -18.32 -4.57 21.80
N HIS A 744 -17.18 -4.46 21.13
CA HIS A 744 -16.59 -5.55 20.33
C HIS A 744 -15.12 -5.71 20.67
N THR A 745 -14.74 -6.93 21.07
CA THR A 745 -13.36 -7.30 21.37
C THR A 745 -12.86 -8.38 20.42
N ILE A 746 -11.60 -8.29 20.02
CA ILE A 746 -10.93 -9.27 19.16
C ILE A 746 -9.61 -9.67 19.84
N GLY A 747 -9.37 -10.95 19.94
CA GLY A 747 -8.20 -11.54 20.59
C GLY A 747 -8.55 -12.90 21.20
N SER A 748 -7.60 -13.55 21.85
CA SER A 748 -7.85 -14.79 22.59
C SER A 748 -8.65 -14.53 23.89
N GLU A 749 -9.04 -15.59 24.56
CA GLU A 749 -9.70 -15.50 25.88
C GLU A 749 -8.83 -14.78 26.94
N GLU A 750 -7.50 -14.82 26.83
CA GLU A 750 -6.60 -14.09 27.71
C GLU A 750 -6.72 -12.58 27.47
N GLU A 751 -6.64 -12.14 26.22
CA GLU A 751 -6.79 -10.73 25.83
C GLU A 751 -8.19 -10.20 26.18
N LYS A 752 -9.25 -10.98 25.93
CA LYS A 752 -10.62 -10.67 26.33
C LYS A 752 -10.75 -10.46 27.84
N THR A 753 -10.21 -11.41 28.61
CA THR A 753 -10.25 -11.34 30.08
C THR A 753 -9.50 -10.12 30.59
N ALA A 754 -8.34 -9.81 30.02
CA ALA A 754 -7.52 -8.66 30.41
C ALA A 754 -8.26 -7.34 30.25
N VAL A 755 -8.94 -7.12 29.12
CA VAL A 755 -9.66 -5.87 28.87
C VAL A 755 -10.99 -5.81 29.63
N ASN A 756 -11.71 -6.92 29.73
CA ASN A 756 -13.01 -7.00 30.40
C ASN A 756 -12.93 -6.65 31.89
N LYS A 757 -11.76 -6.81 32.50
CA LYS A 757 -11.53 -6.43 33.92
C LYS A 757 -11.73 -4.92 34.14
N PHE A 758 -11.51 -4.07 33.15
CA PHE A 758 -11.54 -2.62 33.29
C PHE A 758 -12.77 -1.97 32.65
N LEU A 759 -13.50 -2.68 31.78
CA LEU A 759 -14.69 -2.17 31.12
C LEU A 759 -15.84 -1.80 32.07
N PRO A 760 -16.14 -2.56 33.17
CA PRO A 760 -17.19 -2.18 34.10
C PRO A 760 -17.01 -0.81 34.74
N GLU A 761 -15.77 -0.42 35.09
CA GLU A 761 -15.48 0.92 35.61
C GLU A 761 -15.80 1.99 34.57
N MET A 762 -15.32 1.83 33.35
CA MET A 762 -15.60 2.77 32.27
C MET A 762 -17.11 2.90 31.99
N VAL A 763 -17.82 1.78 31.89
CA VAL A 763 -19.26 1.75 31.62
C VAL A 763 -20.07 2.38 32.76
N SER A 764 -19.68 2.15 34.02
CA SER A 764 -20.41 2.67 35.19
C SER A 764 -20.42 4.20 35.27
N GLU A 765 -19.40 4.87 34.71
CA GLU A 765 -19.31 6.33 34.70
C GLU A 765 -20.04 6.97 33.51
N MET A 766 -20.46 6.16 32.52
CA MET A 766 -21.24 6.69 31.38
C MET A 766 -22.68 7.02 31.79
N PRO A 767 -23.27 8.13 31.28
CA PRO A 767 -24.67 8.43 31.46
C PRO A 767 -25.61 7.30 30.97
N GLU A 768 -26.76 7.11 31.65
CA GLU A 768 -27.73 6.08 31.24
C GLU A 768 -28.68 6.54 30.15
N GLU A 769 -29.10 7.80 30.15
CA GLU A 769 -30.25 8.29 29.36
C GLU A 769 -29.87 8.92 28.03
N LEU A 770 -30.71 8.63 27.03
CA LEU A 770 -30.88 9.42 25.80
C LEU A 770 -31.72 10.66 26.09
N GLY A 771 -31.24 11.84 25.70
CA GLY A 771 -32.14 12.96 25.47
C GLY A 771 -33.14 12.66 24.32
N PRO A 772 -34.26 13.33 24.23
CA PRO A 772 -35.27 13.07 23.23
C PRO A 772 -34.68 13.15 21.81
N ALA A 773 -34.77 12.05 21.06
CA ALA A 773 -34.38 11.98 19.68
C ALA A 773 -35.36 12.73 18.80
N ASN A 774 -34.92 13.80 18.14
CA ASN A 774 -35.63 14.35 17.01
C ASN A 774 -35.53 13.43 15.81
N ARG A 775 -36.54 12.63 15.55
CA ARG A 775 -36.60 11.82 14.31
C ARG A 775 -36.97 12.74 13.15
N GLU A 776 -35.98 13.24 12.44
CA GLU A 776 -36.20 13.72 11.08
C GLU A 776 -36.40 12.54 10.15
N THR A 777 -37.62 12.35 9.72
CA THR A 777 -38.01 11.32 8.76
C THR A 777 -37.56 11.72 7.35
N THR A 778 -36.82 10.79 6.70
CA THR A 778 -36.66 10.60 5.25
C THR A 778 -36.60 11.82 4.33
N CYS A 779 -35.41 12.09 3.77
CA CYS A 779 -35.29 12.95 2.59
C CYS A 779 -35.99 12.30 1.37
N PRO A 780 -36.73 13.07 0.57
CA PRO A 780 -37.34 12.56 -0.65
C PRO A 780 -36.25 12.09 -1.63
N ASN A 781 -36.52 11.01 -2.37
CA ASN A 781 -35.69 10.60 -3.51
C ASN A 781 -35.79 11.69 -4.59
N VAL A 782 -34.74 12.48 -4.75
CA VAL A 782 -34.66 13.48 -5.81
C VAL A 782 -33.72 12.97 -6.85
N VAL A 783 -34.16 12.87 -8.10
CA VAL A 783 -33.29 12.58 -9.23
C VAL A 783 -32.38 13.78 -9.44
N ILE A 784 -31.11 13.64 -9.08
CA ILE A 784 -30.12 14.69 -9.21
C ILE A 784 -28.96 14.14 -10.00
N ASN A 785 -28.64 14.81 -11.13
CA ASN A 785 -27.42 14.59 -11.89
C ASN A 785 -26.48 15.76 -11.63
N GLU A 786 -25.40 15.51 -10.88
CA GLU A 786 -24.54 16.56 -10.41
C GLU A 786 -23.15 16.52 -11.06
N ALA A 787 -22.59 17.70 -11.26
CA ALA A 787 -21.20 17.87 -11.63
C ALA A 787 -20.49 18.82 -10.66
N PHE A 788 -19.27 18.44 -10.25
CA PHE A 788 -18.40 19.22 -9.38
C PHE A 788 -17.18 19.70 -10.17
N GLN A 789 -17.13 21.01 -10.39
CA GLN A 789 -16.09 21.67 -11.18
C GLN A 789 -14.79 21.79 -10.39
N THR A 790 -13.69 21.41 -11.02
CA THR A 790 -12.34 21.52 -10.48
C THR A 790 -11.39 22.16 -11.51
N ALA A 791 -10.22 22.60 -11.06
CA ALA A 791 -9.13 23.05 -11.94
C ALA A 791 -8.37 21.89 -12.61
N GLY A 792 -8.68 20.64 -12.27
CA GLY A 792 -8.04 19.45 -12.84
C GLY A 792 -8.27 19.29 -14.34
N LYS A 793 -7.39 18.56 -15.02
CA LYS A 793 -7.48 18.28 -16.46
C LYS A 793 -8.24 17.00 -16.79
N VAL A 794 -8.58 16.21 -15.79
CA VAL A 794 -9.21 14.89 -15.91
C VAL A 794 -10.54 14.86 -15.16
N GLN A 795 -11.35 13.85 -15.46
CA GLN A 795 -12.66 13.61 -14.86
C GLN A 795 -12.68 12.33 -14.02
N TYR A 796 -13.68 12.27 -13.13
CA TYR A 796 -14.19 11.07 -12.47
C TYR A 796 -15.67 10.96 -12.84
N VAL A 797 -16.03 9.95 -13.64
CA VAL A 797 -17.37 9.82 -14.21
C VAL A 797 -18.06 8.63 -13.59
N ALA A 798 -19.04 8.86 -12.72
CA ALA A 798 -19.81 7.81 -12.05
C ALA A 798 -21.24 7.75 -12.58
N LYS A 799 -21.72 6.52 -12.88
CA LYS A 799 -23.10 6.20 -13.25
C LYS A 799 -23.55 4.96 -12.47
N GLY A 800 -24.83 4.89 -12.09
CA GLY A 800 -25.33 3.72 -11.38
C GLY A 800 -26.83 3.79 -11.09
N GLY A 801 -27.32 2.81 -10.34
CA GLY A 801 -28.72 2.67 -9.96
C GLY A 801 -28.92 1.49 -8.99
N ASN A 802 -30.16 1.00 -8.89
CA ASN A 802 -30.47 -0.14 -8.04
C ASN A 802 -31.30 -1.19 -8.77
N PHE A 803 -30.69 -2.30 -9.16
CA PHE A 803 -31.31 -3.38 -9.93
C PHE A 803 -32.42 -4.13 -9.17
N LYS A 804 -32.41 -4.18 -7.84
CA LYS A 804 -33.50 -4.81 -7.06
C LYS A 804 -34.81 -4.04 -7.19
N ARG A 805 -34.78 -2.74 -7.41
CA ARG A 805 -35.96 -1.91 -7.65
C ARG A 805 -36.65 -2.25 -9.00
N HIS A 806 -35.89 -2.83 -9.92
CA HIS A 806 -36.37 -3.32 -11.21
C HIS A 806 -36.75 -4.81 -11.17
N GLY A 807 -36.76 -5.43 -9.96
CA GLY A 807 -37.18 -6.83 -9.77
C GLY A 807 -36.10 -7.88 -9.97
N PHE A 808 -34.83 -7.48 -10.16
CA PHE A 808 -33.70 -8.41 -10.30
C PHE A 808 -33.14 -8.82 -8.95
N ALA A 809 -32.65 -10.07 -8.86
CA ALA A 809 -32.00 -10.61 -7.68
C ALA A 809 -30.49 -10.58 -7.81
N TYR A 810 -29.78 -10.52 -6.69
CA TYR A 810 -28.33 -10.68 -6.65
C TYR A 810 -27.95 -12.16 -6.82
N THR A 811 -26.89 -12.44 -7.58
CA THR A 811 -26.30 -13.76 -7.79
C THR A 811 -24.78 -13.68 -7.83
N GLY A 812 -24.08 -14.77 -7.49
CA GLY A 812 -22.62 -14.88 -7.58
C GLY A 812 -22.08 -14.66 -8.99
N ALA A 813 -22.88 -14.87 -10.03
CA ALA A 813 -22.47 -14.56 -11.41
C ALA A 813 -22.16 -13.05 -11.63
N LEU A 814 -22.72 -12.15 -10.83
CA LEU A 814 -22.39 -10.72 -10.87
C LEU A 814 -20.93 -10.47 -10.52
N ARG A 815 -20.35 -11.22 -9.58
CA ARG A 815 -18.94 -11.12 -9.22
C ARG A 815 -18.02 -11.54 -10.36
N VAL A 816 -18.39 -12.64 -11.04
CA VAL A 816 -17.63 -13.11 -12.22
C VAL A 816 -17.75 -12.11 -13.37
N MET A 817 -18.93 -11.54 -13.58
CA MET A 817 -19.17 -10.47 -14.54
C MET A 817 -18.29 -9.25 -14.26
N GLU A 818 -18.19 -8.81 -13.01
CA GLU A 818 -17.30 -7.69 -12.61
C GLU A 818 -15.85 -7.95 -13.01
N THR A 819 -15.36 -9.19 -12.81
CA THR A 819 -14.00 -9.59 -13.20
C THR A 819 -13.83 -9.55 -14.71
N ILE A 820 -14.76 -10.10 -15.47
CA ILE A 820 -14.75 -10.06 -16.94
C ILE A 820 -14.76 -8.60 -17.43
N LEU A 821 -15.68 -7.78 -16.92
CA LEU A 821 -15.80 -6.39 -17.34
C LEU A 821 -14.55 -5.57 -17.05
N ARG A 822 -13.90 -5.81 -15.91
CA ARG A 822 -12.65 -5.15 -15.53
C ARG A 822 -11.57 -5.36 -16.59
N TYR A 823 -11.35 -6.60 -17.04
CA TYR A 823 -10.22 -6.93 -17.91
C TYR A 823 -10.57 -6.89 -19.41
N GLU A 824 -11.79 -7.24 -19.80
CA GLU A 824 -12.16 -7.38 -21.23
C GLU A 824 -12.87 -6.15 -21.80
N TYR A 825 -13.60 -5.39 -21.00
CA TYR A 825 -14.40 -4.28 -21.49
C TYR A 825 -13.90 -2.92 -21.03
N LEU A 826 -13.93 -2.66 -19.74
CA LEU A 826 -13.58 -1.35 -19.19
C LEU A 826 -12.09 -1.02 -19.40
N TRP A 827 -11.22 -2.02 -19.21
CA TRP A 827 -9.80 -1.84 -19.48
C TRP A 827 -9.55 -1.47 -20.94
N LYS A 828 -10.16 -2.18 -21.89
CA LYS A 828 -9.95 -1.92 -23.32
C LYS A 828 -10.58 -0.61 -23.76
N LYS A 829 -11.85 -0.36 -23.40
CA LYS A 829 -12.63 0.79 -23.91
C LYS A 829 -12.33 2.10 -23.19
N VAL A 830 -12.25 2.09 -21.85
CA VAL A 830 -12.11 3.32 -21.06
C VAL A 830 -10.64 3.65 -20.84
N ARG A 831 -9.78 2.64 -20.53
CA ARG A 831 -8.37 2.87 -20.25
C ARG A 831 -7.53 2.91 -21.55
N VAL A 832 -7.44 1.79 -22.28
CA VAL A 832 -6.52 1.69 -23.42
C VAL A 832 -6.94 2.61 -24.56
N LEU A 833 -8.20 2.58 -24.99
CA LEU A 833 -8.70 3.41 -26.10
C LEU A 833 -9.09 4.81 -25.63
N GLY A 834 -9.69 4.94 -24.45
CA GLY A 834 -10.17 6.21 -23.90
C GLY A 834 -9.09 7.03 -23.19
N GLY A 835 -7.98 6.44 -22.79
CA GLY A 835 -6.87 7.13 -22.11
C GLY A 835 -7.09 7.40 -20.62
N ALA A 836 -8.11 6.82 -19.97
CA ALA A 836 -8.30 6.91 -18.54
C ALA A 836 -7.23 6.09 -17.79
N TYR A 837 -6.91 6.47 -16.56
CA TYR A 837 -5.99 5.69 -15.73
C TYR A 837 -6.61 4.38 -15.26
N GLY A 838 -7.93 4.34 -15.03
CA GLY A 838 -8.67 3.15 -14.67
C GLY A 838 -10.18 3.30 -14.78
N ALA A 839 -10.87 2.17 -14.75
CA ALA A 839 -12.32 2.11 -14.62
C ALA A 839 -12.73 0.85 -13.87
N PHE A 840 -13.78 0.93 -13.09
CA PHE A 840 -14.27 -0.17 -12.28
C PHE A 840 -15.79 -0.16 -12.17
N THR A 841 -16.33 -1.32 -11.81
CA THR A 841 -17.75 -1.52 -11.59
C THR A 841 -17.94 -2.35 -10.33
N GLN A 842 -19.07 -2.14 -9.66
CA GLN A 842 -19.46 -2.89 -8.47
C GLN A 842 -20.96 -3.10 -8.45
N PHE A 843 -21.38 -4.35 -8.24
CA PHE A 843 -22.77 -4.76 -8.06
C PHE A 843 -22.95 -5.32 -6.65
N MET A 844 -23.65 -4.60 -5.79
CA MET A 844 -23.76 -4.90 -4.36
C MET A 844 -24.99 -5.77 -4.07
N ARG A 845 -24.92 -6.58 -3.01
CA ARG A 845 -26.03 -7.45 -2.58
C ARG A 845 -27.32 -6.70 -2.24
N ASN A 846 -27.23 -5.46 -1.75
CA ASN A 846 -28.40 -4.63 -1.51
C ASN A 846 -29.10 -4.09 -2.77
N GLY A 847 -28.56 -4.42 -3.94
CA GLY A 847 -29.08 -4.01 -5.25
C GLY A 847 -28.41 -2.80 -5.86
N ASN A 848 -27.63 -2.06 -5.11
CA ASN A 848 -26.88 -0.91 -5.65
C ASN A 848 -25.83 -1.38 -6.66
N ALA A 849 -25.72 -0.65 -7.77
CA ALA A 849 -24.70 -0.88 -8.77
C ALA A 849 -24.10 0.46 -9.22
N VAL A 850 -22.77 0.47 -9.41
CA VAL A 850 -22.02 1.65 -9.83
C VAL A 850 -20.95 1.27 -10.86
N LEU A 851 -20.74 2.16 -11.83
CA LEU A 851 -19.58 2.21 -12.70
C LEU A 851 -18.89 3.55 -12.47
N CYS A 852 -17.54 3.57 -12.46
CA CYS A 852 -16.78 4.80 -12.29
C CYS A 852 -15.47 4.75 -13.04
N SER A 853 -15.10 5.84 -13.71
CA SER A 853 -13.77 6.05 -14.28
C SER A 853 -12.87 6.85 -13.35
N TYR A 854 -11.57 6.66 -13.49
CA TYR A 854 -10.55 7.29 -12.66
C TYR A 854 -9.53 8.01 -13.51
N ARG A 855 -9.39 9.33 -13.28
CA ARG A 855 -8.52 10.22 -14.05
C ARG A 855 -8.75 10.08 -15.56
N ASP A 856 -9.98 10.30 -15.95
CA ASP A 856 -10.48 10.11 -17.32
C ASP A 856 -10.39 11.41 -18.13
N PRO A 857 -9.76 11.45 -19.30
CA PRO A 857 -9.79 12.65 -20.16
C PRO A 857 -11.15 12.87 -20.82
N ASN A 858 -12.05 11.88 -20.81
CA ASN A 858 -13.36 11.90 -21.44
C ASN A 858 -14.50 12.02 -20.44
N LEU A 859 -15.70 12.37 -20.91
CA LEU A 859 -16.92 12.42 -20.11
C LEU A 859 -18.08 11.77 -20.86
N ALA A 860 -18.57 12.36 -21.94
CA ALA A 860 -19.70 11.84 -22.70
C ALA A 860 -19.38 10.50 -23.36
N GLU A 861 -18.16 10.36 -23.87
CA GLU A 861 -17.66 9.14 -24.50
C GLU A 861 -17.63 7.97 -23.49
N THR A 862 -17.21 8.26 -22.27
CA THR A 862 -17.18 7.25 -21.19
C THR A 862 -18.60 6.85 -20.76
N LEU A 863 -19.52 7.79 -20.64
CA LEU A 863 -20.94 7.48 -20.37
C LEU A 863 -21.53 6.59 -21.47
N LYS A 864 -21.20 6.86 -22.74
CA LYS A 864 -21.61 6.03 -23.87
C LYS A 864 -21.06 4.61 -23.76
N VAL A 865 -19.80 4.44 -23.38
CA VAL A 865 -19.23 3.10 -23.11
C VAL A 865 -20.02 2.36 -22.04
N TYR A 866 -20.46 3.02 -20.98
CA TYR A 866 -21.31 2.41 -19.94
C TYR A 866 -22.67 2.00 -20.50
N GLU A 867 -23.29 2.82 -21.33
CA GLU A 867 -24.58 2.54 -21.96
C GLU A 867 -24.55 1.37 -22.96
N GLU A 868 -23.41 1.13 -23.61
CA GLU A 868 -23.18 0.01 -24.54
C GLU A 868 -22.91 -1.32 -23.82
N LEU A 869 -22.66 -1.31 -22.52
CA LEU A 869 -22.27 -2.49 -21.73
C LEU A 869 -23.29 -3.66 -21.81
N PRO A 870 -24.62 -3.45 -21.70
CA PRO A 870 -25.58 -4.55 -21.78
C PRO A 870 -25.56 -5.28 -23.13
N ASP A 871 -25.33 -4.56 -24.23
CA ASP A 871 -25.23 -5.13 -25.57
C ASP A 871 -23.96 -5.96 -25.74
N TYR A 872 -22.84 -5.48 -25.18
CA TYR A 872 -21.60 -6.25 -25.10
C TYR A 872 -21.80 -7.58 -24.33
N LEU A 873 -22.44 -7.54 -23.16
CA LEU A 873 -22.71 -8.75 -22.36
C LEU A 873 -23.58 -9.76 -23.11
N SER A 874 -24.61 -9.28 -23.82
CA SER A 874 -25.49 -10.14 -24.61
C SER A 874 -24.76 -10.86 -25.74
N ALA A 875 -23.75 -10.21 -26.33
CA ALA A 875 -22.95 -10.71 -27.45
C ALA A 875 -21.66 -11.41 -27.02
N LEU A 876 -21.37 -11.48 -25.72
CA LEU A 876 -20.09 -11.96 -25.18
C LEU A 876 -19.86 -13.43 -25.57
N VAL A 877 -18.68 -13.74 -26.11
CA VAL A 877 -18.23 -15.10 -26.45
C VAL A 877 -16.90 -15.33 -25.72
N LEU A 878 -16.87 -16.36 -24.90
CA LEU A 878 -15.68 -16.85 -24.21
C LEU A 878 -15.59 -18.34 -24.32
N SER A 879 -14.39 -18.90 -24.45
CA SER A 879 -14.11 -20.33 -24.35
C SER A 879 -14.30 -20.80 -22.89
N GLU A 880 -14.44 -22.11 -22.68
CA GLU A 880 -14.53 -22.68 -21.34
C GLU A 880 -13.25 -22.41 -20.51
N ARG A 881 -12.09 -22.40 -21.15
CA ARG A 881 -10.81 -22.04 -20.51
C ARG A 881 -10.82 -20.60 -20.02
N GLU A 882 -11.25 -19.65 -20.84
CA GLU A 882 -11.35 -18.24 -20.46
C GLU A 882 -12.37 -18.04 -19.34
N MET A 883 -13.51 -18.72 -19.42
CA MET A 883 -14.53 -18.67 -18.39
C MET A 883 -14.00 -19.20 -17.04
N THR A 884 -13.26 -20.32 -17.08
CA THR A 884 -12.61 -20.89 -15.89
C THR A 884 -11.58 -19.93 -15.30
N LYS A 885 -10.78 -19.27 -16.15
CA LYS A 885 -9.82 -18.24 -15.71
C LYS A 885 -10.51 -17.10 -14.94
N TYR A 886 -11.62 -16.57 -15.43
CA TYR A 886 -12.36 -15.50 -14.73
C TYR A 886 -13.03 -15.97 -13.45
N VAL A 887 -13.51 -17.20 -13.39
CA VAL A 887 -14.01 -17.80 -12.14
C VAL A 887 -12.90 -17.87 -11.10
N ILE A 888 -11.70 -18.36 -11.48
CA ILE A 888 -10.54 -18.45 -10.58
C ILE A 888 -10.13 -17.05 -10.10
N GLY A 889 -9.99 -16.08 -11.01
CA GLY A 889 -9.65 -14.70 -10.63
C GLY A 889 -10.69 -14.03 -9.72
N THR A 890 -11.97 -14.39 -9.87
CA THR A 890 -13.04 -13.95 -8.96
C THR A 890 -12.87 -14.59 -7.57
N MET A 891 -12.55 -15.87 -7.51
CA MET A 891 -12.30 -16.58 -6.25
C MET A 891 -11.07 -16.03 -5.53
N ALA A 892 -10.00 -15.67 -6.25
CA ALA A 892 -8.83 -15.03 -5.66
C ALA A 892 -9.19 -13.74 -4.92
N ALA A 893 -10.08 -12.92 -5.50
CA ALA A 893 -10.56 -11.69 -4.85
C ALA A 893 -11.42 -11.94 -3.60
N GLU A 894 -12.05 -13.12 -3.47
CA GLU A 894 -12.80 -13.52 -2.28
C GLU A 894 -11.91 -14.14 -1.18
N GLU A 895 -10.70 -14.60 -1.51
CA GLU A 895 -9.79 -15.35 -0.62
C GLU A 895 -8.59 -14.52 -0.14
N ILE A 896 -8.71 -13.19 -0.11
CA ILE A 896 -7.65 -12.33 0.45
C ILE A 896 -7.30 -12.70 1.89
N GLN A 897 -6.01 -12.65 2.20
CA GLN A 897 -5.55 -12.84 3.56
C GLN A 897 -6.00 -11.69 4.46
N LEU A 898 -6.55 -12.02 5.63
CA LEU A 898 -7.00 -11.06 6.61
C LEU A 898 -6.16 -11.16 7.88
N THR A 899 -5.83 -10.00 8.47
CA THR A 899 -5.22 -9.94 9.80
C THR A 899 -6.24 -10.36 10.87
N PRO A 900 -5.81 -10.71 12.10
CA PRO A 900 -6.73 -11.01 13.21
C PRO A 900 -7.78 -9.91 13.40
N PHE A 901 -7.37 -8.64 13.34
CA PHE A 901 -8.29 -7.50 13.43
C PHE A 901 -9.33 -7.51 12.31
N MET A 902 -8.90 -7.69 11.05
CA MET A 902 -9.80 -7.71 9.90
C MET A 902 -10.77 -8.89 9.95
N LYS A 903 -10.35 -10.05 10.45
CA LYS A 903 -11.23 -11.22 10.64
C LYS A 903 -12.33 -10.93 11.67
N GLY A 904 -11.98 -10.33 12.81
CA GLY A 904 -12.97 -9.94 13.82
C GLY A 904 -13.97 -8.88 13.33
N GLU A 905 -13.48 -7.85 12.61
CA GLU A 905 -14.33 -6.83 12.00
C GLU A 905 -15.28 -7.45 10.96
N ARG A 906 -14.78 -8.38 10.14
CA ARG A 906 -15.58 -9.13 9.16
C ARG A 906 -16.66 -9.98 9.84
N ALA A 907 -16.31 -10.71 10.91
CA ALA A 907 -17.25 -11.53 11.65
C ALA A 907 -18.39 -10.69 12.26
N LEU A 908 -18.04 -9.56 12.88
CA LEU A 908 -19.04 -8.62 13.40
C LEU A 908 -19.92 -8.06 12.29
N ALA A 909 -19.31 -7.64 11.17
CA ALA A 909 -20.05 -7.13 10.02
C ALA A 909 -21.03 -8.17 9.46
N TYR A 910 -20.62 -9.43 9.33
CA TYR A 910 -21.52 -10.50 8.88
C TYR A 910 -22.70 -10.70 9.83
N TYR A 911 -22.44 -10.69 11.13
CA TYR A 911 -23.49 -10.81 12.13
C TYR A 911 -24.51 -9.64 12.05
N LEU A 912 -24.03 -8.42 12.05
CA LEU A 912 -24.86 -7.21 12.09
C LEU A 912 -25.61 -6.94 10.77
N THR A 913 -25.02 -7.31 9.64
CA THR A 913 -25.62 -7.13 8.31
C THR A 913 -26.58 -8.25 7.93
N GLY A 914 -26.59 -9.38 8.67
CA GLY A 914 -27.39 -10.57 8.35
C GLY A 914 -26.77 -11.42 7.22
N ASN A 915 -25.46 -11.32 6.98
CA ASN A 915 -24.77 -12.11 5.95
C ASN A 915 -24.42 -13.52 6.47
N THR A 916 -25.41 -14.41 6.45
CA THR A 916 -25.28 -15.76 7.03
C THR A 916 -24.28 -16.63 6.27
N ARG A 917 -23.79 -17.69 6.94
CA ARG A 917 -22.88 -18.66 6.35
C ARG A 917 -23.50 -19.33 5.12
N GLU A 918 -24.77 -19.74 5.19
CA GLU A 918 -25.52 -20.38 4.10
C GLU A 918 -25.62 -19.46 2.88
N SER A 919 -25.88 -18.18 3.12
CA SER A 919 -25.94 -17.15 2.07
C SER A 919 -24.60 -16.97 1.38
N ARG A 920 -23.50 -16.95 2.13
CA ARG A 920 -22.14 -16.83 1.59
C ARG A 920 -21.75 -18.07 0.81
N MET A 921 -22.05 -19.28 1.32
CA MET A 921 -21.81 -20.54 0.62
C MET A 921 -22.57 -20.60 -0.71
N LYS A 922 -23.84 -20.20 -0.71
CA LYS A 922 -24.63 -20.14 -1.94
C LYS A 922 -23.98 -19.24 -3.01
N ILE A 923 -23.56 -18.02 -2.62
CA ILE A 923 -22.88 -17.10 -3.55
C ILE A 923 -21.58 -17.70 -4.07
N ARG A 924 -20.79 -18.34 -3.21
CA ARG A 924 -19.56 -19.02 -3.59
C ARG A 924 -19.80 -20.15 -4.60
N ASP A 925 -20.81 -20.99 -4.37
CA ASP A 925 -21.21 -22.02 -5.31
C ASP A 925 -21.67 -21.46 -6.67
N GLU A 926 -22.42 -20.36 -6.66
CA GLU A 926 -22.82 -19.65 -7.87
C GLU A 926 -21.63 -19.09 -8.65
N ILE A 927 -20.57 -18.61 -7.96
CA ILE A 927 -19.31 -18.16 -8.59
C ILE A 927 -18.61 -19.34 -9.25
N VAL A 928 -18.34 -20.41 -8.48
CA VAL A 928 -17.58 -21.58 -8.97
C VAL A 928 -18.25 -22.27 -10.16
N ASN A 929 -19.58 -22.32 -10.15
CA ASN A 929 -20.36 -22.96 -11.21
C ASN A 929 -20.83 -22.00 -12.32
N CYS A 930 -20.34 -20.75 -12.33
CA CYS A 930 -20.75 -19.75 -13.30
C CYS A 930 -20.40 -20.15 -14.74
N THR A 931 -21.33 -19.97 -15.64
CA THR A 931 -21.21 -20.25 -17.08
C THR A 931 -21.34 -18.95 -17.88
N ILE A 932 -20.96 -19.00 -19.17
CA ILE A 932 -21.14 -17.85 -20.08
C ILE A 932 -22.62 -17.47 -20.23
N ASP A 933 -23.52 -18.43 -20.18
CA ASP A 933 -24.97 -18.19 -20.30
C ASP A 933 -25.50 -17.47 -19.03
N ASN A 934 -24.94 -17.78 -17.85
CA ASN A 934 -25.24 -17.00 -16.65
C ASN A 934 -24.81 -15.53 -16.82
N ILE A 935 -23.64 -15.26 -17.39
CA ILE A 935 -23.17 -13.90 -17.64
C ILE A 935 -24.04 -13.17 -18.65
N ARG A 936 -24.37 -13.80 -19.78
CA ARG A 936 -25.28 -13.24 -20.81
C ARG A 936 -26.66 -12.91 -20.23
N SER A 937 -27.16 -13.74 -19.33
CA SER A 937 -28.46 -13.55 -18.70
C SER A 937 -28.54 -12.33 -17.78
N LEU A 938 -27.38 -11.74 -17.39
CA LEU A 938 -27.30 -10.50 -16.61
C LEU A 938 -27.48 -9.23 -17.43
N ALA A 939 -27.44 -9.29 -18.75
CA ALA A 939 -27.56 -8.12 -19.61
C ALA A 939 -28.84 -7.29 -19.37
N PRO A 940 -30.05 -7.88 -19.16
CA PRO A 940 -31.24 -7.09 -18.79
C PRO A 940 -31.13 -6.40 -17.43
N LEU A 941 -30.48 -7.04 -16.44
CA LEU A 941 -30.20 -6.43 -15.15
C LEU A 941 -29.30 -5.19 -15.32
N VAL A 942 -28.20 -5.34 -16.05
CA VAL A 942 -27.24 -4.23 -16.31
C VAL A 942 -27.95 -3.12 -17.10
N ARG A 943 -28.80 -3.48 -18.08
CA ARG A 943 -29.62 -2.52 -18.82
C ARG A 943 -30.48 -1.67 -17.86
N SER A 944 -31.15 -2.30 -16.93
CA SER A 944 -32.02 -1.59 -15.97
C SER A 944 -31.25 -0.56 -15.13
N VAL A 945 -30.00 -0.86 -14.78
CA VAL A 945 -29.12 0.07 -14.06
C VAL A 945 -28.63 1.21 -14.98
N MET A 946 -28.31 0.91 -16.24
CA MET A 946 -27.84 1.94 -17.20
C MET A 946 -28.96 2.87 -17.62
N ASP A 947 -30.20 2.42 -17.58
CA ASP A 947 -31.39 3.24 -17.87
C ASP A 947 -31.80 4.13 -16.67
N ASP A 948 -31.29 3.85 -15.46
CA ASP A 948 -31.45 4.74 -14.31
C ASP A 948 -30.76 6.11 -14.56
N PRO A 949 -31.39 7.23 -14.17
CA PRO A 949 -30.92 8.55 -14.56
C PRO A 949 -29.77 9.12 -13.71
N TYR A 950 -29.16 8.34 -12.84
CA TYR A 950 -28.22 8.83 -11.84
C TYR A 950 -26.80 8.94 -12.38
N ILE A 951 -26.26 10.19 -12.36
CA ILE A 951 -24.89 10.50 -12.78
C ILE A 951 -24.26 11.46 -11.77
N CYS A 952 -22.99 11.22 -11.42
CA CYS A 952 -22.17 12.12 -10.65
C CYS A 952 -20.80 12.27 -11.30
N VAL A 953 -20.36 13.49 -11.53
CA VAL A 953 -19.08 13.77 -12.17
C VAL A 953 -18.30 14.78 -11.35
N MET A 954 -16.99 14.56 -11.18
CA MET A 954 -16.05 15.57 -10.68
C MET A 954 -14.93 15.75 -11.71
N GLY A 955 -14.64 17.00 -12.11
CA GLY A 955 -13.58 17.19 -13.08
C GLY A 955 -13.45 18.57 -13.67
N ASN A 956 -12.86 18.62 -14.84
CA ASN A 956 -12.52 19.84 -15.54
C ASN A 956 -13.72 20.74 -15.83
N GLU A 957 -13.64 22.00 -15.41
CA GLU A 957 -14.70 22.99 -15.58
C GLU A 957 -15.17 23.13 -17.04
N GLU A 958 -14.26 23.16 -18.00
CA GLU A 958 -14.60 23.33 -19.41
C GLU A 958 -15.33 22.10 -19.98
N LYS A 959 -14.85 20.87 -19.68
CA LYS A 959 -15.51 19.62 -20.08
C LYS A 959 -16.92 19.51 -19.51
N ILE A 960 -17.12 19.86 -18.24
CA ILE A 960 -18.43 19.88 -17.60
C ILE A 960 -19.34 20.91 -18.30
N ARG A 961 -18.82 22.10 -18.59
CA ARG A 961 -19.58 23.17 -19.27
C ARG A 961 -20.01 22.77 -20.68
N GLN A 962 -19.14 22.08 -21.43
CA GLN A 962 -19.46 21.54 -22.76
C GLN A 962 -20.58 20.50 -22.70
N ASN A 963 -20.69 19.76 -21.60
CA ASN A 963 -21.65 18.68 -21.37
C ASN A 963 -22.78 19.08 -20.40
N LYS A 964 -23.06 20.37 -20.21
CA LYS A 964 -24.00 20.90 -19.21
C LYS A 964 -25.42 20.31 -19.27
N ALA A 965 -25.83 19.85 -20.46
CA ALA A 965 -27.16 19.26 -20.66
C ALA A 965 -27.35 17.91 -19.92
N LEU A 966 -26.27 17.25 -19.50
CA LEU A 966 -26.32 16.00 -18.72
C LEU A 966 -26.66 16.25 -17.24
N PHE A 967 -26.52 17.47 -16.75
CA PHE A 967 -26.56 17.77 -15.31
C PHE A 967 -27.77 18.64 -14.94
N THR A 968 -28.40 18.30 -13.84
CA THR A 968 -29.43 19.12 -13.18
C THR A 968 -28.82 20.16 -12.25
N SER A 969 -27.59 19.91 -11.77
CA SER A 969 -26.84 20.81 -10.90
C SER A 969 -25.35 20.78 -11.24
N ILE A 970 -24.73 21.97 -11.30
CA ILE A 970 -23.29 22.14 -11.48
C ILE A 970 -22.78 22.99 -10.32
N LEU A 971 -21.87 22.46 -9.55
CA LEU A 971 -21.30 23.07 -8.35
C LEU A 971 -19.80 23.26 -8.51
N SER A 972 -19.24 24.31 -7.92
CA SER A 972 -17.80 24.44 -7.78
C SER A 972 -17.36 23.81 -6.48
N MET A 973 -16.18 23.18 -6.46
CA MET A 973 -15.59 22.69 -5.19
C MET A 973 -15.38 23.87 -4.22
N PRO A 974 -15.47 23.65 -2.89
CA PRO A 974 -15.14 24.66 -1.90
C PRO A 974 -13.74 25.23 -2.15
N LYS A 975 -13.57 26.54 -1.91
CA LYS A 975 -12.28 27.25 -2.08
C LYS A 975 -11.54 27.35 -0.77
#